data_ec288c42cea36dfabe37299521371273
#
_entry.id   ec288c42cea36dfabe37299521371273
#
_cell.length_a   1.000
_cell.length_b   1.000
_cell.length_c   1.000
_cell.angle_alpha   90.00
_cell.angle_beta   90.00
_cell.angle_gamma   90.00
#
_symmetry.space_group_name_H-M   'P 1'
#
loop_
_entity.id
_entity.type
_entity.pdbx_description
1 polymer ?
#
loop_
_entity_poly.entity_id
_entity_poly.type
_entity_poly.pdbx_seq_one_letter_code
_entity_poly.pdbx_strand_id
1 'polypeptide(L)'
;MAKQYKEEMSVKVSEETNMENLVGVIKSEMDDASDFIHQVGADRAESTEYYLGNEPEGTSSLQSEFISTDVRESILFMLPSIMRTFFGTKKVVEFVPKGPEDIQLAEQQTDYINYIIQQKNNGFQVLYDAFKDALVRKTGFVKVFWDDTVKATTHEYTGLDPQSYQALIIDKDVEIVEESSVTESITTLDPVSGEEITQEIPTSYDLTIRRLKQKNQVCIEAIPPEEVLISRHARDLESASYVAHRMIKSVSDLVAMGYDQEEVEQHAGYGGSAVDPEAFEEIEARNPFDNMVYPDRNDAGGKDVLYVEHYLFYDFDGDGIDERVRVCSIGNGLHVVNVEPWDELPICMFCPDPEPHTAIGSCPADYLKPIQAAKSQIMRDTLDSLGHSIFPRMGIVEGQVNIDDVLNTDIGQPIRMRAPGMVQPFAVPFVGKEAFPVLGYLDEAKENRTGVSKASAGLNADALQSSTSQAVSATMSGAQGRVELICRHFAEGGLKDIFKTVNNLVIKHQNAQDVYRLNNKFVPVDPRYWDNDKDIIVNVAISKSSDQEKFAVLQNVAQKQEQIMQLLGPQNPLVSMQQYANTLTKMIEMAGFKDSSSFINPEVPPMPPQQPEEQKPDAAEMLAQAEAMKAQVSAQKAMIDAETDRMKIIMDDDRQRDIEEAQLKVKAMEMQAKYGAQINIAEINAIMERDREGIRQNAKAQAQGLFTGNVPPQNI
;
A
#
# COMPACT_ATOMS: atom_id res chain seq x y z
N MET A 1 -2.31 -10.08 38.03
CA MET A 1 -3.46 -9.15 38.04
C MET A 1 -4.40 -9.39 36.86
N ALA A 2 -3.95 -9.40 35.60
CA ALA A 2 -4.86 -9.63 34.46
C ALA A 2 -5.56 -11.01 34.45
N LYS A 3 -4.94 -12.07 34.95
CA LYS A 3 -5.56 -13.39 35.08
C LYS A 3 -6.60 -13.45 36.22
N GLN A 4 -6.37 -12.73 37.31
CA GLN A 4 -7.36 -12.61 38.38
C GLN A 4 -8.57 -11.75 37.96
N TYR A 5 -8.35 -10.69 37.15
CA TYR A 5 -9.44 -9.92 36.57
C TYR A 5 -10.27 -10.73 35.56
N LYS A 6 -9.64 -11.61 34.76
CA LYS A 6 -10.36 -12.53 33.86
C LYS A 6 -11.18 -13.59 34.61
N GLU A 7 -10.71 -14.06 35.77
CA GLU A 7 -11.45 -15.01 36.63
C GLU A 7 -12.55 -14.34 37.46
N GLU A 8 -12.39 -13.06 37.83
CA GLU A 8 -13.42 -12.32 38.57
C GLU A 8 -14.52 -11.77 37.62
N MET A 9 -14.21 -11.44 36.37
CA MET A 9 -15.18 -11.01 35.35
C MET A 9 -15.69 -12.14 34.43
N SER A 10 -15.22 -13.37 34.54
CA SER A 10 -16.02 -14.54 34.21
C SER A 10 -17.13 -14.68 35.27
N VAL A 11 -17.83 -13.55 35.46
CA VAL A 11 -19.07 -13.55 36.22
C VAL A 11 -19.89 -14.63 35.60
N LYS A 12 -20.12 -15.68 36.34
CA LYS A 12 -21.21 -16.61 36.09
C LYS A 12 -22.34 -15.72 35.62
N VAL A 13 -22.69 -15.81 34.34
CA VAL A 13 -23.93 -15.24 33.82
C VAL A 13 -25.03 -15.93 34.58
N SER A 14 -25.29 -15.48 35.79
CA SER A 14 -26.20 -16.14 36.73
C SER A 14 -27.60 -15.58 36.64
N GLU A 15 -27.87 -14.72 35.63
CA GLU A 15 -29.22 -14.17 35.46
C GLU A 15 -29.58 -14.21 33.98
N GLU A 16 -30.40 -15.19 33.61
CA GLU A 16 -31.03 -15.35 32.31
C GLU A 16 -31.64 -14.02 31.81
N THR A 17 -32.13 -13.17 32.73
CA THR A 17 -32.74 -11.88 32.45
C THR A 17 -31.73 -10.84 31.88
N ASN A 18 -30.48 -10.82 32.31
CA ASN A 18 -29.47 -9.88 31.78
C ASN A 18 -29.04 -10.33 30.37
N MET A 19 -28.99 -11.63 30.12
CA MET A 19 -28.67 -12.18 28.80
C MET A 19 -29.77 -11.87 27.77
N GLU A 20 -31.03 -12.02 28.14
CA GLU A 20 -32.16 -11.66 27.26
C GLU A 20 -32.18 -10.17 26.90
N ASN A 21 -31.86 -9.31 27.88
CA ASN A 21 -31.74 -7.87 27.64
C ASN A 21 -30.57 -7.56 26.70
N LEU A 22 -29.40 -8.16 26.92
CA LEU A 22 -28.21 -7.98 26.06
C LEU A 22 -28.52 -8.43 24.62
N VAL A 23 -29.12 -9.59 24.41
CA VAL A 23 -29.56 -10.06 23.08
C VAL A 23 -30.55 -9.09 22.45
N GLY A 24 -31.46 -8.53 23.25
CA GLY A 24 -32.41 -7.49 22.78
C GLY A 24 -31.69 -6.24 22.28
N VAL A 25 -30.67 -5.76 23.01
CA VAL A 25 -29.86 -4.60 22.62
C VAL A 25 -29.06 -4.92 21.36
N ILE A 26 -28.37 -6.06 21.32
CA ILE A 26 -27.60 -6.49 20.15
C ILE A 26 -28.47 -6.56 18.91
N LYS A 27 -29.68 -7.11 19.03
CA LYS A 27 -30.62 -7.19 17.90
C LYS A 27 -31.01 -5.81 17.39
N SER A 28 -31.32 -4.89 18.28
CA SER A 28 -31.73 -3.52 17.89
C SER A 28 -30.58 -2.76 17.22
N GLU A 29 -29.36 -2.84 17.76
CA GLU A 29 -28.18 -2.19 17.20
C GLU A 29 -27.75 -2.84 15.87
N MET A 30 -27.84 -4.16 15.77
CA MET A 30 -27.52 -4.91 14.56
C MET A 30 -28.50 -4.57 13.42
N ASP A 31 -29.81 -4.53 13.71
CA ASP A 31 -30.84 -4.18 12.71
C ASP A 31 -30.63 -2.74 12.19
N ASP A 32 -30.39 -1.76 13.08
CA ASP A 32 -30.13 -0.36 12.67
C ASP A 32 -28.82 -0.21 11.89
N ALA A 33 -27.77 -0.89 12.31
CA ALA A 33 -26.48 -0.89 11.62
C ALA A 33 -26.55 -1.60 10.25
N SER A 34 -27.32 -2.69 10.15
CA SER A 34 -27.55 -3.41 8.89
C SER A 34 -28.28 -2.53 7.88
N ASP A 35 -29.40 -1.90 8.29
CA ASP A 35 -30.15 -0.94 7.45
C ASP A 35 -29.25 0.22 6.94
N PHE A 36 -28.36 0.72 7.79
CA PHE A 36 -27.42 1.77 7.38
C PHE A 36 -26.39 1.28 6.37
N ILE A 37 -25.76 0.13 6.66
CA ILE A 37 -24.74 -0.44 5.77
C ILE A 37 -25.33 -0.88 4.44
N HIS A 38 -26.58 -1.34 4.41
CA HIS A 38 -27.28 -1.64 3.16
C HIS A 38 -27.38 -0.41 2.24
N GLN A 39 -27.76 0.77 2.78
CA GLN A 39 -27.78 2.00 1.97
C GLN A 39 -26.40 2.36 1.40
N VAL A 40 -25.35 2.16 2.18
CA VAL A 40 -23.95 2.36 1.74
C VAL A 40 -23.51 1.25 0.77
N GLY A 41 -24.00 0.03 0.97
CA GLY A 41 -23.70 -1.15 0.15
C GLY A 41 -24.12 -0.98 -1.30
N ALA A 42 -25.31 -0.44 -1.56
CA ALA A 42 -25.78 -0.14 -2.91
C ALA A 42 -24.82 0.83 -3.64
N ASP A 43 -24.36 1.90 -2.97
CA ASP A 43 -23.37 2.83 -3.54
C ASP A 43 -22.02 2.16 -3.79
N ARG A 44 -21.60 1.20 -2.94
CA ARG A 44 -20.36 0.45 -3.07
C ARG A 44 -20.43 -0.56 -4.21
N ALA A 45 -21.58 -1.24 -4.37
CA ALA A 45 -21.86 -2.14 -5.48
C ALA A 45 -21.78 -1.38 -6.81
N GLU A 46 -22.48 -0.24 -6.93
CA GLU A 46 -22.40 0.63 -8.10
C GLU A 46 -20.97 1.07 -8.40
N SER A 47 -20.22 1.51 -7.39
CA SER A 47 -18.81 1.92 -7.55
C SER A 47 -17.94 0.78 -8.05
N THR A 48 -18.22 -0.45 -7.61
CA THR A 48 -17.51 -1.66 -8.04
C THR A 48 -17.82 -2.00 -9.50
N GLU A 49 -19.08 -1.88 -9.93
CA GLU A 49 -19.47 -2.07 -11.34
C GLU A 49 -18.77 -1.06 -12.25
N TYR A 50 -18.78 0.23 -11.89
CA TYR A 50 -18.03 1.25 -12.64
C TYR A 50 -16.52 0.95 -12.69
N TYR A 51 -15.94 0.45 -11.59
CA TYR A 51 -14.53 0.05 -11.57
C TYR A 51 -14.25 -1.15 -12.47
N LEU A 52 -15.14 -2.14 -12.51
CA LEU A 52 -15.02 -3.31 -13.39
C LEU A 52 -15.28 -2.98 -14.85
N GLY A 53 -15.95 -1.88 -15.13
CA GLY A 53 -16.37 -1.48 -16.47
C GLY A 53 -17.64 -2.20 -16.92
N ASN A 54 -18.50 -2.57 -15.97
CA ASN A 54 -19.84 -3.07 -16.21
C ASN A 54 -20.78 -1.88 -16.40
N GLU A 55 -21.89 -2.10 -17.06
CA GLU A 55 -22.95 -1.11 -17.21
C GLU A 55 -23.95 -1.29 -16.07
N PRO A 56 -24.27 -0.23 -15.30
CA PRO A 56 -25.33 -0.30 -14.32
C PRO A 56 -26.68 -0.65 -14.99
N GLU A 57 -27.47 -1.47 -14.32
CA GLU A 57 -28.78 -1.87 -14.80
C GLU A 57 -29.67 -0.65 -15.15
N GLY A 58 -30.33 -0.67 -16.31
CA GLY A 58 -31.27 0.37 -16.74
C GLY A 58 -30.72 1.39 -17.73
N THR A 59 -29.46 1.33 -18.12
CA THR A 59 -28.94 2.13 -19.25
C THR A 59 -29.52 1.61 -20.56
N SER A 60 -30.15 2.49 -21.36
CA SER A 60 -30.76 2.09 -22.63
C SER A 60 -29.69 1.54 -23.56
N SER A 61 -29.86 0.30 -24.01
CA SER A 61 -28.99 -0.35 -24.98
C SER A 61 -29.12 0.33 -26.35
N LEU A 62 -28.22 1.24 -26.65
CA LEU A 62 -27.88 1.60 -28.03
C LEU A 62 -27.13 0.42 -28.69
N GLN A 63 -26.86 0.47 -29.99
CA GLN A 63 -26.14 -0.63 -30.67
C GLN A 63 -24.68 -0.76 -30.22
N SER A 64 -24.09 0.33 -29.72
CA SER A 64 -22.72 0.35 -29.23
C SER A 64 -22.64 0.04 -27.73
N GLU A 65 -21.82 -0.92 -27.35
CA GLU A 65 -21.58 -1.37 -25.98
C GLU A 65 -20.31 -0.73 -25.36
N PHE A 66 -19.84 0.39 -25.90
CA PHE A 66 -18.63 1.02 -25.40
C PHE A 66 -18.81 1.51 -23.96
N ILE A 67 -17.89 1.13 -23.06
CA ILE A 67 -17.82 1.59 -21.69
C ILE A 67 -16.44 2.20 -21.42
N SER A 68 -16.41 3.42 -20.91
CA SER A 68 -15.18 4.06 -20.44
C SER A 68 -14.76 3.48 -19.09
N THR A 69 -13.45 3.37 -18.84
CA THR A 69 -12.88 2.79 -17.60
C THR A 69 -12.16 3.84 -16.74
N ASP A 70 -12.67 5.06 -16.69
CA ASP A 70 -12.03 6.19 -16.02
C ASP A 70 -11.80 5.97 -14.53
N VAL A 71 -12.73 5.30 -13.83
CA VAL A 71 -12.63 4.94 -12.41
C VAL A 71 -11.45 4.00 -12.22
N ARG A 72 -11.41 2.92 -12.99
CA ARG A 72 -10.35 1.91 -12.90
C ARG A 72 -8.96 2.48 -13.18
N GLU A 73 -8.83 3.24 -14.27
CA GLU A 73 -7.57 3.87 -14.66
C GLU A 73 -7.04 4.80 -13.58
N SER A 74 -7.90 5.65 -13.02
CA SER A 74 -7.50 6.61 -11.99
C SER A 74 -7.06 5.92 -10.70
N ILE A 75 -7.79 4.91 -10.25
CA ILE A 75 -7.44 4.15 -9.04
C ILE A 75 -6.15 3.36 -9.23
N LEU A 76 -5.99 2.67 -10.37
CA LEU A 76 -4.75 1.94 -10.69
C LEU A 76 -3.53 2.87 -10.81
N PHE A 77 -3.75 4.16 -11.06
CA PHE A 77 -2.68 5.16 -11.07
C PHE A 77 -2.35 5.67 -9.66
N MET A 78 -3.36 5.89 -8.81
CA MET A 78 -3.17 6.38 -7.43
C MET A 78 -2.52 5.32 -6.53
N LEU A 79 -2.97 4.08 -6.61
CA LEU A 79 -2.61 2.99 -5.70
C LEU A 79 -1.08 2.73 -5.63
N PRO A 80 -0.33 2.64 -6.75
CA PRO A 80 1.13 2.50 -6.68
C PRO A 80 1.84 3.68 -6.01
N SER A 81 1.29 4.90 -6.16
CA SER A 81 1.84 6.09 -5.50
C SER A 81 1.64 6.03 -3.99
N ILE A 82 0.46 5.62 -3.54
CA ILE A 82 0.12 5.41 -2.12
C ILE A 82 1.00 4.30 -1.54
N MET A 83 1.09 3.15 -2.20
CA MET A 83 1.92 2.03 -1.75
C MET A 83 3.40 2.40 -1.65
N ARG A 84 3.92 3.16 -2.61
CA ARG A 84 5.31 3.65 -2.56
C ARG A 84 5.54 4.59 -1.38
N THR A 85 4.57 5.41 -1.03
CA THR A 85 4.66 6.32 0.10
C THR A 85 4.87 5.58 1.41
N PHE A 86 4.17 4.48 1.63
CA PHE A 86 4.25 3.70 2.88
C PHE A 86 5.38 2.65 2.85
N PHE A 87 5.57 1.95 1.75
CA PHE A 87 6.55 0.87 1.65
C PHE A 87 7.87 1.28 0.96
N GLY A 88 8.04 2.56 0.65
CA GLY A 88 9.30 3.09 0.10
C GLY A 88 10.44 3.13 1.12
N THR A 89 10.16 3.05 2.41
CA THR A 89 11.12 3.01 3.51
C THR A 89 11.07 1.68 4.25
N LYS A 90 12.19 1.30 4.90
CA LYS A 90 12.22 0.07 5.71
C LYS A 90 11.31 0.13 6.94
N LYS A 91 11.09 1.32 7.49
CA LYS A 91 10.27 1.58 8.67
C LYS A 91 9.06 2.39 8.24
N VAL A 92 7.89 1.78 8.29
CA VAL A 92 6.61 2.44 7.96
C VAL A 92 6.22 3.39 9.10
N VAL A 93 6.41 2.95 10.34
CA VAL A 93 6.06 3.69 11.55
C VAL A 93 7.25 3.71 12.51
N GLU A 94 7.41 4.80 13.25
CA GLU A 94 8.40 4.94 14.32
C GLU A 94 7.72 5.26 15.65
N PHE A 95 8.12 4.55 16.70
CA PHE A 95 7.75 4.84 18.07
C PHE A 95 8.71 5.87 18.64
N VAL A 96 8.16 6.97 19.18
CA VAL A 96 8.96 8.07 19.72
C VAL A 96 9.14 7.90 21.21
N PRO A 97 10.38 7.93 21.72
CA PRO A 97 10.63 7.84 23.15
C PRO A 97 10.14 9.10 23.85
N LYS A 98 9.52 8.95 25.03
CA LYS A 98 9.14 10.08 25.90
C LYS A 98 10.31 10.56 26.74
N GLY A 99 11.24 9.68 27.11
CA GLY A 99 12.41 9.99 27.91
C GLY A 99 13.72 9.53 27.24
N PRO A 100 14.88 10.07 27.67
CA PRO A 100 16.17 9.66 27.13
C PRO A 100 16.53 8.20 27.46
N GLU A 101 15.96 7.62 28.52
CA GLU A 101 16.10 6.22 28.89
C GLU A 101 15.36 5.25 27.98
N ASP A 102 14.32 5.74 27.29
CA ASP A 102 13.45 4.91 26.43
C ASP A 102 13.93 4.79 24.98
N ILE A 103 15.00 5.49 24.60
CA ILE A 103 15.45 5.57 23.20
C ILE A 103 15.72 4.18 22.61
N GLN A 104 16.46 3.33 23.34
CA GLN A 104 16.80 1.98 22.86
C GLN A 104 15.58 1.06 22.79
N LEU A 105 14.66 1.19 23.77
CA LEU A 105 13.43 0.41 23.79
C LEU A 105 12.49 0.83 22.65
N ALA A 106 12.35 2.13 22.39
CA ALA A 106 11.52 2.65 21.31
C ALA A 106 12.06 2.24 19.93
N GLU A 107 13.39 2.23 19.75
CA GLU A 107 14.01 1.76 18.50
C GLU A 107 13.79 0.24 18.31
N GLN A 108 13.95 -0.55 19.36
CA GLN A 108 13.71 -1.99 19.34
C GLN A 108 12.23 -2.30 19.07
N GLN A 109 11.32 -1.57 19.70
CA GLN A 109 9.88 -1.67 19.49
C GLN A 109 9.50 -1.33 18.05
N THR A 110 10.04 -0.23 17.51
CA THR A 110 9.88 0.16 16.11
C THR A 110 10.27 -0.96 15.15
N ASP A 111 11.46 -1.51 15.35
CA ASP A 111 12.00 -2.54 14.45
C ASP A 111 11.19 -3.84 14.51
N TYR A 112 10.80 -4.26 15.72
CA TYR A 112 10.05 -5.50 15.92
C TYR A 112 8.61 -5.42 15.39
N ILE A 113 7.90 -4.33 15.65
CA ILE A 113 6.52 -4.15 15.16
C ILE A 113 6.50 -4.06 13.62
N ASN A 114 7.43 -3.31 13.01
CA ASN A 114 7.56 -3.29 11.56
C ASN A 114 7.88 -4.68 10.97
N TYR A 115 8.70 -5.50 11.67
CA TYR A 115 8.97 -6.88 11.27
C TYR A 115 7.70 -7.77 11.32
N ILE A 116 6.90 -7.67 12.40
CA ILE A 116 5.62 -8.40 12.53
C ILE A 116 4.70 -8.07 11.36
N ILE A 117 4.52 -6.79 11.07
CA ILE A 117 3.59 -6.35 10.02
C ILE A 117 4.09 -6.74 8.63
N GLN A 118 5.35 -6.42 8.30
CA GLN A 118 5.84 -6.59 6.94
C GLN A 118 6.21 -8.03 6.59
N GLN A 119 6.76 -8.80 7.54
CA GLN A 119 7.32 -10.13 7.24
C GLN A 119 6.46 -11.28 7.77
N LYS A 120 5.94 -11.19 9.01
CA LYS A 120 5.09 -12.25 9.57
C LYS A 120 3.68 -12.25 8.95
N ASN A 121 3.13 -11.09 8.60
CA ASN A 121 1.73 -10.91 8.18
C ASN A 121 1.52 -10.47 6.72
N ASN A 122 2.56 -10.49 5.86
CA ASN A 122 2.43 -9.99 4.49
C ASN A 122 1.77 -8.61 4.40
N GLY A 123 2.16 -7.67 5.26
CA GLY A 123 1.51 -6.38 5.43
C GLY A 123 1.35 -5.57 4.13
N PHE A 124 2.22 -5.79 3.14
CA PHE A 124 2.06 -5.17 1.81
C PHE A 124 0.73 -5.57 1.16
N GLN A 125 0.40 -6.88 1.15
CA GLN A 125 -0.82 -7.36 0.50
C GLN A 125 -2.06 -6.93 1.28
N VAL A 126 -2.04 -7.05 2.60
CA VAL A 126 -3.15 -6.65 3.48
C VAL A 126 -3.49 -5.16 3.29
N LEU A 127 -2.47 -4.29 3.32
CA LEU A 127 -2.69 -2.85 3.12
C LEU A 127 -3.04 -2.50 1.68
N TYR A 128 -2.52 -3.25 0.68
CA TYR A 128 -2.92 -3.08 -0.72
C TYR A 128 -4.42 -3.33 -0.90
N ASP A 129 -4.92 -4.43 -0.33
CA ASP A 129 -6.33 -4.81 -0.44
C ASP A 129 -7.22 -3.80 0.29
N ALA A 130 -6.88 -3.40 1.53
CA ALA A 130 -7.61 -2.40 2.28
C ALA A 130 -7.61 -1.00 1.61
N PHE A 131 -6.48 -0.55 1.07
CA PHE A 131 -6.41 0.72 0.36
C PHE A 131 -7.20 0.70 -0.95
N LYS A 132 -7.17 -0.42 -1.66
CA LYS A 132 -7.96 -0.59 -2.88
C LYS A 132 -9.46 -0.56 -2.56
N ASP A 133 -9.90 -1.25 -1.51
CA ASP A 133 -11.29 -1.20 -1.06
C ASP A 133 -11.69 0.23 -0.66
N ALA A 134 -10.84 0.93 0.10
CA ALA A 134 -11.09 2.31 0.46
C ALA A 134 -11.25 3.23 -0.76
N LEU A 135 -10.41 3.09 -1.79
CA LEU A 135 -10.45 3.92 -3.00
C LEU A 135 -11.65 3.62 -3.90
N VAL A 136 -12.15 2.38 -3.91
CA VAL A 136 -13.28 1.94 -4.73
C VAL A 136 -14.59 2.02 -3.96
N ARG A 137 -14.59 1.56 -2.68
CA ARG A 137 -15.77 1.25 -1.86
C ARG A 137 -15.92 2.15 -0.63
N LYS A 138 -15.35 3.37 -0.66
CA LYS A 138 -15.40 4.40 0.41
C LYS A 138 -14.59 4.04 1.66
N THR A 139 -14.60 2.78 2.09
CA THR A 139 -13.89 2.31 3.29
C THR A 139 -13.15 1.02 3.02
N GLY A 140 -11.99 0.87 3.63
CA GLY A 140 -11.25 -0.37 3.71
C GLY A 140 -11.03 -0.71 5.18
N PHE A 141 -11.13 -1.97 5.53
CA PHE A 141 -11.01 -2.42 6.92
C PHE A 141 -9.88 -3.43 7.07
N VAL A 142 -9.23 -3.35 8.21
CA VAL A 142 -8.19 -4.28 8.63
C VAL A 142 -8.47 -4.71 10.05
N LYS A 143 -8.50 -6.03 10.29
CA LYS A 143 -8.61 -6.61 11.62
C LYS A 143 -7.24 -7.02 12.13
N VAL A 144 -6.97 -6.70 13.37
CA VAL A 144 -5.75 -7.06 14.10
C VAL A 144 -6.13 -7.90 15.31
N PHE A 145 -5.69 -9.14 15.36
CA PHE A 145 -6.04 -10.04 16.45
C PHE A 145 -4.88 -10.95 16.83
N TRP A 146 -4.97 -11.51 18.03
CA TRP A 146 -4.04 -12.54 18.48
C TRP A 146 -4.56 -13.91 18.07
N ASP A 147 -3.76 -14.66 17.33
CA ASP A 147 -4.10 -16.01 16.87
C ASP A 147 -3.39 -17.04 17.75
N ASP A 148 -4.17 -17.67 18.61
CA ASP A 148 -3.76 -18.75 19.51
C ASP A 148 -4.24 -20.13 19.03
N THR A 149 -4.74 -20.24 17.80
CA THR A 149 -5.24 -21.49 17.24
C THR A 149 -4.16 -22.58 17.24
N VAL A 150 -4.60 -23.79 17.56
CA VAL A 150 -3.76 -24.97 17.62
C VAL A 150 -3.82 -25.70 16.27
N LYS A 151 -2.69 -25.76 15.57
CA LYS A 151 -2.58 -26.60 14.37
C LYS A 151 -2.10 -27.99 14.77
N ALA A 152 -2.88 -28.99 14.46
CA ALA A 152 -2.53 -30.40 14.64
C ALA A 152 -1.94 -30.96 13.33
N THR A 153 -0.74 -31.53 13.41
CA THR A 153 -0.12 -32.28 12.30
C THR A 153 0.10 -33.70 12.73
N THR A 154 -0.42 -34.67 11.94
CA THR A 154 -0.26 -36.08 12.21
C THR A 154 1.03 -36.59 11.58
N HIS A 155 1.83 -37.31 12.35
CA HIS A 155 3.06 -37.93 11.89
C HIS A 155 3.03 -39.44 12.31
N GLU A 156 3.39 -40.33 11.40
CA GLU A 156 3.53 -41.74 11.63
C GLU A 156 5.01 -42.11 11.75
N TYR A 157 5.35 -42.78 12.82
CA TYR A 157 6.71 -43.25 13.07
C TYR A 157 6.65 -44.81 13.22
N THR A 158 7.50 -45.49 12.50
CA THR A 158 7.61 -46.94 12.55
C THR A 158 8.99 -47.37 12.99
N GLY A 159 9.07 -48.35 13.89
CA GLY A 159 10.34 -48.93 14.33
C GLY A 159 11.17 -48.05 15.25
N LEU A 160 10.52 -47.22 16.08
CA LEU A 160 11.22 -46.33 17.03
C LEU A 160 11.90 -47.16 18.14
N ASP A 161 13.13 -46.81 18.46
CA ASP A 161 13.82 -47.35 19.62
C ASP A 161 13.26 -46.77 20.94
N PRO A 162 13.41 -47.44 22.09
CA PRO A 162 12.83 -47.00 23.36
C PRO A 162 13.30 -45.64 23.84
N GLN A 163 14.50 -45.17 23.42
CA GLN A 163 15.00 -43.82 23.80
C GLN A 163 14.32 -42.73 22.99
N SER A 164 14.14 -42.92 21.70
CA SER A 164 13.41 -42.00 20.82
C SER A 164 11.92 -41.94 21.16
N TYR A 165 11.32 -43.09 21.56
CA TYR A 165 9.95 -43.14 22.07
C TYR A 165 9.78 -42.29 23.34
N GLN A 166 10.69 -42.43 24.33
CA GLN A 166 10.62 -41.61 25.54
C GLN A 166 10.83 -40.15 25.27
N ALA A 167 11.71 -39.78 24.34
CA ALA A 167 11.92 -38.40 23.95
C ALA A 167 10.68 -37.74 23.32
N LEU A 168 9.91 -38.51 22.55
CA LEU A 168 8.66 -38.04 21.95
C LEU A 168 7.53 -37.88 22.97
N ILE A 169 7.43 -38.76 23.97
CA ILE A 169 6.39 -38.68 25.03
C ILE A 169 6.63 -37.50 25.98
N ILE A 170 7.88 -37.13 26.21
CA ILE A 170 8.22 -36.01 27.10
C ILE A 170 7.87 -34.67 26.46
N ASP A 171 7.76 -34.62 25.14
CA ASP A 171 7.38 -33.41 24.41
C ASP A 171 5.89 -33.07 24.66
N LYS A 172 5.64 -31.94 25.32
CA LYS A 172 4.27 -31.54 25.70
C LYS A 172 3.36 -31.22 24.51
N ASP A 173 3.97 -31.00 23.36
CA ASP A 173 3.28 -30.61 22.11
C ASP A 173 2.87 -31.89 21.30
N VAL A 174 3.03 -33.09 21.87
CA VAL A 174 2.77 -34.36 21.20
C VAL A 174 1.67 -35.12 21.91
N GLU A 175 0.60 -35.43 21.18
CA GLU A 175 -0.46 -36.36 21.58
C GLU A 175 -0.30 -37.68 20.83
N ILE A 176 -0.38 -38.80 21.54
CA ILE A 176 -0.33 -40.13 20.95
C ILE A 176 -1.75 -40.50 20.52
N VAL A 177 -1.95 -40.75 19.22
CA VAL A 177 -3.23 -41.17 18.65
C VAL A 177 -3.33 -42.69 18.63
N GLU A 178 -2.29 -43.36 18.15
CA GLU A 178 -2.19 -44.81 18.09
C GLU A 178 -0.78 -45.23 18.49
N GLU A 179 -0.73 -46.31 19.29
CA GLU A 179 0.53 -46.91 19.76
C GLU A 179 0.47 -48.42 19.53
N SER A 180 1.51 -48.95 18.92
CA SER A 180 1.76 -50.40 18.87
C SER A 180 3.22 -50.68 19.18
N SER A 181 3.49 -51.77 19.88
CA SER A 181 4.84 -52.15 20.24
C SER A 181 5.14 -53.58 19.79
N VAL A 182 6.32 -53.78 19.27
CA VAL A 182 6.85 -55.13 18.97
C VAL A 182 7.69 -55.55 20.15
N THR A 183 7.26 -56.64 20.81
CA THR A 183 7.92 -57.19 21.98
C THR A 183 8.74 -58.43 21.61
N GLU A 184 9.96 -58.49 22.10
CA GLU A 184 10.78 -59.71 22.09
C GLU A 184 10.80 -60.32 23.48
N SER A 185 10.57 -61.63 23.53
CA SER A 185 10.64 -62.40 24.78
C SER A 185 12.10 -62.76 25.06
N ILE A 186 12.67 -62.15 26.10
CA ILE A 186 14.01 -62.51 26.59
C ILE A 186 13.85 -63.43 27.82
N THR A 187 14.33 -64.67 27.71
CA THR A 187 14.37 -65.56 28.81
C THR A 187 15.66 -65.42 29.59
N THR A 188 15.58 -64.89 30.81
CA THR A 188 16.71 -64.70 31.71
C THR A 188 16.56 -65.67 32.90
N LEU A 189 17.63 -66.34 33.30
CA LEU A 189 17.65 -67.20 34.51
C LEU A 189 17.81 -66.27 35.75
N ASP A 190 16.88 -66.40 36.67
CA ASP A 190 16.98 -65.72 37.96
C ASP A 190 18.19 -66.27 38.74
N PRO A 191 19.16 -65.44 39.09
CA PRO A 191 20.38 -65.82 39.77
C PRO A 191 20.13 -66.40 41.17
N VAL A 192 18.93 -66.22 41.76
CA VAL A 192 18.61 -66.59 43.12
C VAL A 192 17.74 -67.88 43.20
N SER A 193 16.75 -68.04 42.29
CA SER A 193 15.80 -69.09 42.25
C SER A 193 16.09 -70.14 41.21
N GLY A 194 16.86 -69.93 40.18
CA GLY A 194 17.18 -70.81 39.07
C GLY A 194 15.98 -71.07 38.12
N GLU A 195 14.89 -70.28 38.25
CA GLU A 195 13.72 -70.40 37.37
C GLU A 195 13.92 -69.52 36.12
N GLU A 196 13.46 -69.98 34.97
CA GLU A 196 13.40 -69.24 33.73
C GLU A 196 12.31 -68.15 33.82
N ILE A 197 12.68 -66.89 33.92
CA ILE A 197 11.77 -65.74 33.84
C ILE A 197 11.79 -65.25 32.40
N THR A 198 10.67 -65.48 31.69
CA THR A 198 10.48 -64.86 30.35
C THR A 198 9.91 -63.46 30.54
N GLN A 199 10.70 -62.45 30.25
CA GLN A 199 10.27 -61.05 30.26
C GLN A 199 10.07 -60.58 28.80
N GLU A 200 8.88 -60.09 28.51
CA GLU A 200 8.60 -59.41 27.24
C GLU A 200 9.11 -57.97 27.33
N ILE A 201 10.12 -57.66 26.55
CA ILE A 201 10.69 -56.30 26.49
C ILE A 201 10.33 -55.72 25.12
N PRO A 202 9.68 -54.57 25.09
CA PRO A 202 9.40 -53.89 23.82
C PRO A 202 10.69 -53.41 23.18
N THR A 203 10.99 -53.89 21.98
CA THR A 203 12.20 -53.59 21.20
C THR A 203 11.98 -52.46 20.22
N SER A 204 10.77 -52.31 19.70
CA SER A 204 10.42 -51.17 18.81
C SER A 204 8.97 -50.75 19.01
N TYR A 205 8.72 -49.48 18.75
CA TYR A 205 7.41 -48.88 18.85
C TYR A 205 7.01 -48.29 17.49
N ASP A 206 5.75 -48.52 17.11
CA ASP A 206 5.11 -47.82 16.01
C ASP A 206 4.11 -46.83 16.60
N LEU A 207 4.24 -45.56 16.25
CA LEU A 207 3.44 -44.49 16.82
C LEU A 207 2.82 -43.62 15.74
N THR A 208 1.54 -43.39 15.88
CA THR A 208 0.88 -42.27 15.20
C THR A 208 0.71 -41.12 16.21
N ILE A 209 1.43 -40.04 16.01
CA ILE A 209 1.38 -38.90 16.90
C ILE A 209 0.71 -37.70 16.21
N ARG A 210 -0.03 -36.95 16.99
CA ARG A 210 -0.54 -35.64 16.62
C ARG A 210 0.31 -34.59 17.30
N ARG A 211 1.07 -33.81 16.50
CA ARG A 211 1.86 -32.69 17.03
C ARG A 211 1.01 -31.44 17.00
N LEU A 212 0.77 -30.86 18.18
CA LEU A 212 0.00 -29.67 18.39
C LEU A 212 0.96 -28.46 18.37
N LYS A 213 0.80 -27.58 17.42
CA LYS A 213 1.59 -26.34 17.37
C LYS A 213 0.66 -25.15 17.54
N GLN A 214 0.74 -24.47 18.67
CA GLN A 214 0.07 -23.20 18.87
C GLN A 214 0.72 -22.13 17.99
N LYS A 215 -0.10 -21.33 17.34
CA LYS A 215 0.37 -20.29 16.44
C LYS A 215 0.92 -19.09 17.22
N ASN A 216 0.28 -18.68 18.30
CA ASN A 216 0.69 -17.64 19.26
C ASN A 216 1.38 -16.43 18.60
N GLN A 217 0.67 -15.76 17.69
CA GLN A 217 1.21 -14.60 16.96
C GLN A 217 0.10 -13.60 16.67
N VAL A 218 0.52 -12.34 16.48
CA VAL A 218 -0.39 -11.32 15.95
C VAL A 218 -0.68 -11.61 14.48
N CYS A 219 -1.94 -11.63 14.12
CA CYS A 219 -2.44 -11.73 12.76
C CYS A 219 -3.11 -10.43 12.33
N ILE A 220 -2.91 -10.08 11.05
CA ILE A 220 -3.47 -8.88 10.42
C ILE A 220 -4.13 -9.32 9.13
N GLU A 221 -5.41 -9.01 8.99
CA GLU A 221 -6.25 -9.42 7.86
C GLU A 221 -7.01 -8.24 7.29
N ALA A 222 -7.08 -8.10 5.96
CA ALA A 222 -8.01 -7.17 5.33
C ALA A 222 -9.41 -7.80 5.33
N ILE A 223 -10.40 -7.03 5.77
CA ILE A 223 -11.78 -7.47 5.86
C ILE A 223 -12.59 -6.81 4.75
N PRO A 224 -13.46 -7.57 4.05
CA PRO A 224 -14.41 -7.00 3.11
C PRO A 224 -15.33 -5.99 3.80
N PRO A 225 -15.60 -4.81 3.19
CA PRO A 225 -16.45 -3.79 3.81
C PRO A 225 -17.87 -4.25 4.11
N GLU A 226 -18.41 -5.20 3.36
CA GLU A 226 -19.73 -5.80 3.56
C GLU A 226 -19.84 -6.67 4.82
N GLU A 227 -18.72 -7.11 5.36
CA GLU A 227 -18.70 -7.91 6.60
C GLU A 227 -18.73 -7.04 7.87
N VAL A 228 -18.50 -5.72 7.75
CA VAL A 228 -18.42 -4.80 8.89
C VAL A 228 -19.69 -3.98 9.04
N LEU A 229 -20.35 -4.11 10.19
CA LEU A 229 -21.48 -3.30 10.58
C LEU A 229 -21.01 -2.16 11.51
N ILE A 230 -21.55 -0.95 11.31
CA ILE A 230 -21.24 0.22 12.11
C ILE A 230 -22.54 0.94 12.42
N SER A 231 -22.71 1.42 13.65
CA SER A 231 -23.88 2.20 14.04
C SER A 231 -24.02 3.46 13.19
N ARG A 232 -25.24 3.80 12.79
CA ARG A 232 -25.59 4.93 11.92
C ARG A 232 -25.06 6.28 12.42
N HIS A 233 -25.03 6.47 13.73
CA HIS A 233 -24.66 7.73 14.37
C HIS A 233 -23.18 7.83 14.73
N ALA A 234 -22.36 6.85 14.34
CA ALA A 234 -20.93 6.85 14.59
C ALA A 234 -20.24 8.03 13.86
N ARG A 235 -19.37 8.73 14.57
CA ARG A 235 -18.53 9.79 13.99
C ARG A 235 -17.18 9.24 13.51
N ASP A 236 -16.68 8.28 14.24
CA ASP A 236 -15.48 7.50 13.97
C ASP A 236 -15.70 6.08 14.50
N LEU A 237 -14.80 5.17 14.16
CA LEU A 237 -14.95 3.77 14.53
C LEU A 237 -14.73 3.54 16.04
N GLU A 238 -13.85 4.32 16.67
CA GLU A 238 -13.50 4.16 18.08
C GLU A 238 -14.65 4.63 19.01
N SER A 239 -15.37 5.68 18.62
CA SER A 239 -16.51 6.23 19.39
C SER A 239 -17.86 5.63 19.01
N ALA A 240 -17.91 4.68 18.07
CA ALA A 240 -19.13 4.02 17.66
C ALA A 240 -19.78 3.26 18.83
N SER A 241 -21.11 3.40 19.01
CA SER A 241 -21.87 2.66 20.02
C SER A 241 -21.88 1.17 19.75
N TYR A 242 -21.85 0.80 18.47
CA TYR A 242 -21.89 -0.58 18.01
C TYR A 242 -21.03 -0.74 16.75
N VAL A 243 -20.19 -1.78 16.76
CA VAL A 243 -19.45 -2.27 15.59
C VAL A 243 -19.54 -3.79 15.61
N ALA A 244 -19.76 -4.41 14.46
CA ALA A 244 -19.73 -5.85 14.37
C ALA A 244 -18.98 -6.34 13.13
N HIS A 245 -18.39 -7.53 13.24
CA HIS A 245 -17.75 -8.24 12.15
C HIS A 245 -18.47 -9.57 11.93
N ARG A 246 -19.12 -9.69 10.79
CA ARG A 246 -19.83 -10.89 10.34
C ARG A 246 -18.90 -11.72 9.48
N MET A 247 -18.78 -13.00 9.74
CA MET A 247 -17.97 -13.89 8.93
C MET A 247 -18.59 -15.29 8.86
N ILE A 248 -18.38 -15.95 7.75
CA ILE A 248 -18.77 -17.35 7.58
C ILE A 248 -17.58 -18.22 7.97
N LYS A 249 -17.76 -19.11 8.94
CA LYS A 249 -16.74 -20.05 9.40
C LYS A 249 -17.27 -21.48 9.33
N SER A 250 -16.38 -22.43 9.12
CA SER A 250 -16.78 -23.85 9.21
C SER A 250 -16.97 -24.27 10.67
N VAL A 251 -17.79 -25.29 10.90
CA VAL A 251 -17.92 -25.92 12.23
C VAL A 251 -16.55 -26.34 12.77
N SER A 252 -15.69 -26.89 11.92
CA SER A 252 -14.32 -27.28 12.28
C SER A 252 -13.48 -26.12 12.79
N ASP A 253 -13.59 -24.93 12.17
CA ASP A 253 -12.85 -23.75 12.60
C ASP A 253 -13.33 -23.24 13.95
N LEU A 254 -14.65 -23.25 14.19
CA LEU A 254 -15.22 -22.82 15.46
C LEU A 254 -14.87 -23.78 16.61
N VAL A 255 -14.87 -25.08 16.34
CA VAL A 255 -14.40 -26.08 17.33
C VAL A 255 -12.90 -25.92 17.61
N ALA A 256 -12.09 -25.60 16.60
CA ALA A 256 -10.67 -25.32 16.80
C ALA A 256 -10.43 -24.02 17.61
N MET A 257 -11.38 -23.08 17.58
CA MET A 257 -11.39 -21.88 18.44
C MET A 257 -11.83 -22.17 19.89
N GLY A 258 -12.29 -23.39 20.18
CA GLY A 258 -12.65 -23.85 21.52
C GLY A 258 -14.15 -23.81 21.84
N TYR A 259 -15.02 -23.60 20.84
CA TYR A 259 -16.48 -23.67 21.03
C TYR A 259 -16.98 -25.13 21.04
N ASP A 260 -18.12 -25.36 21.71
CA ASP A 260 -18.69 -26.69 21.82
C ASP A 260 -19.24 -27.16 20.46
N GLN A 261 -18.84 -28.37 20.05
CA GLN A 261 -19.22 -28.92 18.76
C GLN A 261 -20.73 -29.14 18.61
N GLU A 262 -21.41 -29.66 19.65
CA GLU A 262 -22.84 -29.95 19.58
C GLU A 262 -23.67 -28.66 19.45
N GLU A 263 -23.24 -27.60 20.15
CA GLU A 263 -23.88 -26.27 20.08
C GLU A 263 -23.69 -25.61 18.71
N VAL A 264 -22.47 -25.66 18.14
CA VAL A 264 -22.17 -25.12 16.82
C VAL A 264 -22.91 -25.90 15.72
N GLU A 265 -22.96 -27.24 15.79
CA GLU A 265 -23.67 -28.07 14.79
C GLU A 265 -25.18 -27.81 14.75
N GLN A 266 -25.83 -27.47 15.89
CA GLN A 266 -27.24 -27.09 15.94
C GLN A 266 -27.54 -25.82 15.13
N HIS A 267 -26.59 -24.91 15.03
CA HIS A 267 -26.71 -23.66 14.30
C HIS A 267 -26.03 -23.71 12.92
N ALA A 268 -25.51 -24.87 12.50
CA ALA A 268 -24.89 -25.07 11.21
C ALA A 268 -25.93 -25.17 10.07
N GLY A 269 -25.53 -24.75 8.87
CA GLY A 269 -26.40 -24.76 7.69
C GLY A 269 -27.09 -23.44 7.40
N TYR A 270 -26.92 -22.43 8.25
CA TYR A 270 -27.44 -21.08 8.01
C TYR A 270 -26.51 -20.22 7.13
N GLY A 271 -25.27 -20.66 6.89
CA GLY A 271 -24.25 -19.91 6.18
C GLY A 271 -24.63 -19.43 4.77
N GLY A 272 -25.41 -20.24 4.02
CA GLY A 272 -25.87 -19.87 2.68
C GLY A 272 -27.11 -18.97 2.63
N SER A 273 -27.91 -18.95 3.72
CA SER A 273 -29.10 -18.09 3.85
C SER A 273 -28.90 -16.90 4.77
N ALA A 274 -27.79 -16.89 5.50
CA ALA A 274 -27.50 -15.90 6.53
C ALA A 274 -26.59 -14.75 6.04
N VAL A 275 -26.12 -14.82 4.81
CA VAL A 275 -25.67 -13.60 4.13
C VAL A 275 -26.90 -12.75 3.97
N ASP A 276 -26.90 -11.60 4.65
CA ASP A 276 -27.92 -10.60 4.56
C ASP A 276 -28.29 -10.45 3.07
N PRO A 277 -29.56 -10.58 2.67
CA PRO A 277 -29.95 -10.34 1.28
C PRO A 277 -29.46 -8.96 0.79
N GLU A 278 -29.20 -8.08 1.73
CA GLU A 278 -28.77 -6.71 1.55
C GLU A 278 -27.28 -6.59 1.23
N ALA A 279 -26.42 -7.49 1.72
CA ALA A 279 -25.01 -7.58 1.33
C ALA A 279 -24.81 -8.30 -0.02
N PHE A 280 -25.88 -8.93 -0.55
CA PHE A 280 -25.84 -9.73 -1.78
C PHE A 280 -25.36 -8.92 -2.98
N GLU A 281 -25.87 -7.71 -3.18
CA GLU A 281 -25.51 -6.85 -4.30
C GLU A 281 -24.02 -6.49 -4.29
N GLU A 282 -23.44 -6.23 -3.10
CA GLU A 282 -22.03 -5.87 -2.96
C GLU A 282 -21.12 -7.07 -3.21
N ILE A 283 -21.49 -8.26 -2.73
CA ILE A 283 -20.75 -9.50 -2.93
C ILE A 283 -20.81 -9.92 -4.41
N GLU A 284 -21.98 -9.86 -5.04
CA GLU A 284 -22.18 -10.16 -6.46
C GLU A 284 -21.37 -9.22 -7.35
N ALA A 285 -21.38 -7.91 -7.05
CA ALA A 285 -20.57 -6.93 -7.78
C ALA A 285 -19.07 -7.19 -7.62
N ARG A 286 -18.62 -7.69 -6.44
CA ARG A 286 -17.21 -8.03 -6.21
C ARG A 286 -16.80 -9.28 -6.96
N ASN A 287 -17.61 -10.32 -6.94
CA ASN A 287 -17.33 -11.62 -7.55
C ASN A 287 -18.53 -12.16 -8.31
N PRO A 288 -18.77 -11.72 -9.55
CA PRO A 288 -19.91 -12.13 -10.36
C PRO A 288 -19.90 -13.62 -10.74
N PHE A 289 -18.82 -14.35 -10.43
CA PHE A 289 -18.68 -15.79 -10.65
C PHE A 289 -19.01 -16.62 -9.40
N ASP A 290 -19.20 -15.96 -8.27
CA ASP A 290 -19.60 -16.62 -7.04
C ASP A 290 -21.11 -16.84 -7.07
N ASN A 291 -21.52 -18.06 -7.40
CA ASN A 291 -22.94 -18.42 -7.49
C ASN A 291 -23.64 -18.46 -6.13
N MET A 292 -22.97 -18.06 -5.04
CA MET A 292 -23.47 -18.11 -3.64
C MET A 292 -24.13 -19.43 -3.22
N VAL A 293 -24.06 -20.45 -4.04
CA VAL A 293 -24.43 -21.79 -3.71
C VAL A 293 -23.23 -22.44 -3.06
N TYR A 294 -23.07 -22.21 -1.77
CA TYR A 294 -22.12 -22.97 -1.00
C TYR A 294 -22.49 -24.45 -1.13
N PRO A 295 -21.59 -25.33 -1.59
CA PRO A 295 -21.90 -26.74 -1.73
C PRO A 295 -22.32 -27.25 -0.35
N ASP A 296 -23.51 -27.82 -0.27
CA ASP A 296 -24.02 -28.47 0.95
C ASP A 296 -23.07 -29.63 1.25
N ARG A 297 -22.05 -29.36 2.06
CA ARG A 297 -21.10 -30.36 2.48
C ARG A 297 -21.85 -31.31 3.43
N ASN A 298 -22.04 -32.56 3.02
CA ASN A 298 -22.61 -33.60 3.87
C ASN A 298 -21.74 -34.00 5.07
N ASP A 299 -20.54 -33.39 5.17
CA ASP A 299 -19.62 -33.56 6.28
C ASP A 299 -19.98 -32.61 7.42
N ALA A 300 -20.21 -33.10 8.61
CA ALA A 300 -20.61 -32.29 9.76
C ALA A 300 -19.60 -31.15 10.06
N GLY A 301 -18.31 -31.45 9.97
CA GLY A 301 -17.24 -30.44 10.23
C GLY A 301 -17.08 -29.37 9.14
N GLY A 302 -17.57 -29.67 7.93
CA GLY A 302 -17.45 -28.75 6.78
C GLY A 302 -18.68 -27.88 6.54
N LYS A 303 -19.69 -27.91 7.41
CA LYS A 303 -20.86 -27.02 7.32
C LYS A 303 -20.49 -25.61 7.71
N ASP A 304 -21.08 -24.66 7.00
CA ASP A 304 -20.88 -23.24 7.24
C ASP A 304 -21.81 -22.71 8.34
N VAL A 305 -21.27 -21.84 9.17
CA VAL A 305 -21.97 -21.17 10.29
C VAL A 305 -21.66 -19.69 10.20
N LEU A 306 -22.70 -18.85 10.31
CA LEU A 306 -22.50 -17.42 10.50
C LEU A 306 -21.97 -17.19 11.92
N TYR A 307 -20.79 -16.59 12.01
CA TYR A 307 -20.15 -16.19 13.25
C TYR A 307 -20.04 -14.66 13.26
N VAL A 308 -20.55 -14.03 14.31
CA VAL A 308 -20.54 -12.57 14.44
C VAL A 308 -19.86 -12.16 15.73
N GLU A 309 -18.92 -11.25 15.62
CA GLU A 309 -18.30 -10.58 16.76
C GLU A 309 -18.89 -9.19 16.89
N HIS A 310 -19.60 -8.93 17.98
CA HIS A 310 -20.22 -7.65 18.32
C HIS A 310 -19.34 -6.92 19.32
N TYR A 311 -19.07 -5.66 19.06
CA TYR A 311 -18.37 -4.74 19.95
C TYR A 311 -19.32 -3.60 20.28
N LEU A 312 -19.79 -3.54 21.53
CA LEU A 312 -20.77 -2.55 21.96
C LEU A 312 -20.44 -2.04 23.38
N PHE A 313 -21.05 -0.92 23.73
CA PHE A 313 -21.05 -0.43 25.10
C PHE A 313 -22.29 -0.95 25.80
N TYR A 314 -22.13 -1.58 26.95
CA TYR A 314 -23.21 -2.16 27.73
C TYR A 314 -22.84 -2.15 29.22
N ASP A 315 -23.76 -1.68 30.06
CA ASP A 315 -23.65 -1.74 31.52
C ASP A 315 -23.86 -3.19 31.99
N PHE A 316 -22.77 -3.92 32.16
CA PHE A 316 -22.81 -5.33 32.49
C PHE A 316 -22.92 -5.61 33.98
N ASP A 317 -22.38 -4.75 34.82
CA ASP A 317 -22.41 -4.88 36.28
C ASP A 317 -23.56 -4.09 36.95
N GLY A 318 -24.27 -3.24 36.23
CA GLY A 318 -25.43 -2.50 36.70
C GLY A 318 -25.09 -1.28 37.53
N ASP A 319 -23.88 -0.73 37.35
CA ASP A 319 -23.41 0.47 38.07
C ASP A 319 -23.84 1.78 37.40
N GLY A 320 -24.41 1.71 36.20
CA GLY A 320 -24.87 2.84 35.39
C GLY A 320 -23.78 3.44 34.51
N ILE A 321 -22.65 2.76 34.35
CA ILE A 321 -21.56 3.12 33.43
C ILE A 321 -21.45 2.00 32.39
N ASP A 322 -21.49 2.36 31.11
CA ASP A 322 -21.37 1.39 30.02
C ASP A 322 -19.90 1.01 29.80
N GLU A 323 -19.57 -0.29 29.92
CA GLU A 323 -18.28 -0.84 29.51
C GLU A 323 -18.30 -1.35 28.08
N ARG A 324 -17.14 -1.33 27.43
CA ARG A 324 -17.02 -1.97 26.12
C ARG A 324 -16.91 -3.48 26.28
N VAL A 325 -17.84 -4.21 25.66
CA VAL A 325 -17.88 -5.68 25.69
C VAL A 325 -17.80 -6.23 24.28
N ARG A 326 -17.13 -7.39 24.16
CA ARG A 326 -17.14 -8.22 22.96
C ARG A 326 -18.10 -9.37 23.21
N VAL A 327 -19.06 -9.50 22.33
CA VAL A 327 -20.02 -10.60 22.34
C VAL A 327 -19.84 -11.41 21.06
N CYS A 328 -19.61 -12.71 21.20
CA CYS A 328 -19.54 -13.62 20.06
C CYS A 328 -20.84 -14.38 19.93
N SER A 329 -21.43 -14.39 18.75
CA SER A 329 -22.67 -15.09 18.46
C SER A 329 -22.56 -15.96 17.19
N ILE A 330 -23.42 -16.97 17.10
CA ILE A 330 -23.50 -17.90 15.96
C ILE A 330 -24.92 -17.98 15.39
N GLY A 331 -25.03 -18.63 14.24
CA GLY A 331 -26.32 -18.89 13.58
C GLY A 331 -26.87 -17.64 12.90
N ASN A 332 -27.97 -17.10 13.41
CA ASN A 332 -28.57 -15.85 12.91
C ASN A 332 -27.99 -14.57 13.55
N GLY A 333 -26.82 -14.67 14.20
CA GLY A 333 -26.18 -13.57 14.91
C GLY A 333 -26.77 -13.22 16.28
N LEU A 334 -27.69 -14.05 16.80
CA LEU A 334 -28.37 -13.81 18.08
C LEU A 334 -28.13 -14.90 19.13
N HIS A 335 -27.55 -16.06 18.76
CA HIS A 335 -27.19 -17.09 19.71
C HIS A 335 -25.80 -16.77 20.27
N VAL A 336 -25.76 -16.24 21.48
CA VAL A 336 -24.53 -15.80 22.15
C VAL A 336 -23.76 -17.01 22.68
N VAL A 337 -22.50 -17.16 22.27
CA VAL A 337 -21.61 -18.23 22.70
C VAL A 337 -20.50 -17.75 23.63
N ASN A 338 -20.13 -16.46 23.56
CA ASN A 338 -19.11 -15.90 24.44
C ASN A 338 -19.35 -14.40 24.69
N VAL A 339 -19.09 -13.97 25.93
CA VAL A 339 -19.12 -12.55 26.32
C VAL A 339 -17.87 -12.23 27.11
N GLU A 340 -17.12 -11.24 26.70
CA GLU A 340 -15.91 -10.83 27.39
C GLU A 340 -15.72 -9.31 27.37
N PRO A 341 -15.13 -8.72 28.42
CA PRO A 341 -14.75 -7.30 28.40
C PRO A 341 -13.67 -7.07 27.36
N TRP A 342 -13.75 -5.94 26.66
CA TRP A 342 -12.84 -5.62 25.58
C TRP A 342 -12.37 -4.17 25.64
N ASP A 343 -11.06 -3.97 25.73
CA ASP A 343 -10.49 -2.63 25.93
C ASP A 343 -10.45 -1.81 24.65
N GLU A 344 -10.06 -2.42 23.50
CA GLU A 344 -9.79 -1.73 22.24
C GLU A 344 -10.46 -2.44 21.06
N LEU A 345 -10.97 -1.68 20.11
CA LEU A 345 -11.54 -2.25 18.90
C LEU A 345 -10.43 -2.86 18.02
N PRO A 346 -10.55 -4.13 17.61
CA PRO A 346 -9.53 -4.79 16.78
C PRO A 346 -9.62 -4.44 15.29
N ILE A 347 -10.60 -3.62 14.90
CA ILE A 347 -10.88 -3.24 13.52
C ILE A 347 -10.37 -1.82 13.31
N CYS A 348 -9.55 -1.64 12.29
CA CYS A 348 -9.01 -0.35 11.86
C CYS A 348 -9.60 0.01 10.50
N MET A 349 -9.95 1.28 10.30
CA MET A 349 -10.63 1.76 9.10
C MET A 349 -9.78 2.74 8.32
N PHE A 350 -9.80 2.60 7.01
CA PHE A 350 -9.22 3.53 6.04
C PHE A 350 -10.32 4.22 5.25
N CYS A 351 -10.37 5.55 5.30
CA CYS A 351 -11.26 6.38 4.51
C CYS A 351 -10.42 7.40 3.73
N PRO A 352 -10.51 7.46 2.38
CA PRO A 352 -9.68 8.36 1.58
C PRO A 352 -10.08 9.82 1.68
N ASP A 353 -11.38 10.11 1.86
CA ASP A 353 -11.93 11.45 2.00
C ASP A 353 -13.02 11.45 3.08
N PRO A 354 -12.62 11.56 4.37
CA PRO A 354 -13.56 11.51 5.48
C PRO A 354 -14.45 12.76 5.51
N GLU A 355 -15.74 12.54 5.66
CA GLU A 355 -16.71 13.61 5.87
C GLU A 355 -16.78 13.94 7.36
N PRO A 356 -16.80 15.23 7.73
CA PRO A 356 -16.90 15.64 9.13
C PRO A 356 -18.14 15.08 9.82
N HIS A 357 -17.97 14.50 11.00
CA HIS A 357 -19.04 13.96 11.85
C HIS A 357 -19.74 12.70 11.35
N THR A 358 -19.18 12.00 10.37
CA THR A 358 -19.67 10.72 9.88
C THR A 358 -18.51 9.72 9.79
N ALA A 359 -18.76 8.45 10.13
CA ALA A 359 -17.73 7.41 10.04
C ALA A 359 -17.38 7.07 8.58
N ILE A 360 -18.37 7.12 7.68
CA ILE A 360 -18.20 6.78 6.26
C ILE A 360 -18.18 8.06 5.43
N GLY A 361 -17.09 8.30 4.75
CA GLY A 361 -16.89 9.44 3.85
C GLY A 361 -17.09 9.09 2.37
N SER A 362 -16.44 9.87 1.51
CA SER A 362 -16.47 9.72 0.06
C SER A 362 -15.19 9.04 -0.46
N CYS A 363 -15.23 8.56 -1.70
CA CYS A 363 -14.06 7.97 -2.35
C CYS A 363 -13.82 8.54 -3.76
N PRO A 364 -12.63 8.34 -4.34
CA PRO A 364 -12.35 8.78 -5.70
C PRO A 364 -13.31 8.21 -6.75
N ALA A 365 -13.87 7.02 -6.54
CA ALA A 365 -14.86 6.44 -7.45
C ALA A 365 -16.14 7.29 -7.52
N ASP A 366 -16.62 7.84 -6.39
CA ASP A 366 -17.82 8.67 -6.34
C ASP A 366 -17.71 9.92 -7.23
N TYR A 367 -16.52 10.53 -7.30
CA TYR A 367 -16.28 11.72 -8.12
C TYR A 367 -16.17 11.38 -9.62
N LEU A 368 -15.81 10.15 -9.94
CA LEU A 368 -15.55 9.70 -11.31
C LEU A 368 -16.75 9.02 -11.97
N LYS A 369 -17.64 8.38 -11.19
CA LYS A 369 -18.87 7.74 -11.72
C LYS A 369 -19.63 8.61 -12.73
N PRO A 370 -20.02 9.88 -12.41
CA PRO A 370 -20.78 10.71 -13.34
C PRO A 370 -19.97 11.10 -14.59
N ILE A 371 -18.64 11.20 -14.50
CA ILE A 371 -17.80 11.50 -15.66
C ILE A 371 -17.74 10.27 -16.58
N GLN A 372 -17.50 9.09 -16.01
CA GLN A 372 -17.44 7.83 -16.76
C GLN A 372 -18.77 7.52 -17.48
N ALA A 373 -19.90 7.72 -16.78
CA ALA A 373 -21.23 7.57 -17.37
C ALA A 373 -21.44 8.51 -18.56
N ALA A 374 -21.15 9.80 -18.39
CA ALA A 374 -21.27 10.79 -19.46
C ALA A 374 -20.36 10.48 -20.66
N LYS A 375 -19.11 10.08 -20.42
CA LYS A 375 -18.16 9.70 -21.48
C LYS A 375 -18.63 8.45 -22.24
N SER A 376 -19.10 7.43 -21.52
CA SER A 376 -19.62 6.20 -22.10
C SER A 376 -20.81 6.50 -23.00
N GLN A 377 -21.75 7.34 -22.53
CA GLN A 377 -22.92 7.73 -23.31
C GLN A 377 -22.53 8.51 -24.59
N ILE A 378 -21.67 9.52 -24.47
CA ILE A 378 -21.24 10.32 -25.62
C ILE A 378 -20.50 9.45 -26.65
N MET A 379 -19.68 8.54 -26.19
CA MET A 379 -18.95 7.63 -27.10
C MET A 379 -19.90 6.65 -27.82
N ARG A 380 -20.91 6.10 -27.12
CA ARG A 380 -21.94 5.24 -27.72
C ARG A 380 -22.72 6.01 -28.79
N ASP A 381 -23.24 7.21 -28.44
CA ASP A 381 -23.96 8.07 -29.35
C ASP A 381 -23.13 8.42 -30.61
N THR A 382 -21.84 8.68 -30.37
CA THR A 382 -20.90 8.98 -31.48
C THR A 382 -20.69 7.77 -32.39
N LEU A 383 -20.48 6.59 -31.80
CA LEU A 383 -20.31 5.33 -32.57
C LEU A 383 -21.58 4.93 -33.31
N ASP A 384 -22.74 5.09 -32.70
CA ASP A 384 -24.03 4.81 -33.33
C ASP A 384 -24.32 5.83 -34.41
N SER A 385 -24.01 7.12 -34.24
CA SER A 385 -24.08 8.13 -35.31
C SER A 385 -23.16 7.80 -36.48
N LEU A 386 -21.94 7.26 -36.20
CA LEU A 386 -21.03 6.77 -37.22
C LEU A 386 -21.64 5.59 -37.97
N GLY A 387 -22.23 4.62 -37.26
CA GLY A 387 -22.93 3.48 -37.84
C GLY A 387 -24.08 3.92 -38.73
N HIS A 388 -24.90 4.85 -38.28
CA HIS A 388 -25.99 5.41 -39.09
C HIS A 388 -25.52 6.25 -40.27
N SER A 389 -24.37 6.87 -40.21
CA SER A 389 -23.77 7.58 -41.33
C SER A 389 -23.21 6.61 -42.40
N ILE A 390 -22.66 5.46 -41.99
CA ILE A 390 -22.15 4.42 -42.90
C ILE A 390 -23.28 3.59 -43.49
N PHE A 391 -24.26 3.21 -42.64
CA PHE A 391 -25.41 2.41 -43.03
C PHE A 391 -26.72 3.21 -42.77
N PRO A 392 -27.03 4.20 -43.62
CA PRO A 392 -28.23 5.01 -43.43
C PRO A 392 -29.50 4.17 -43.62
N ARG A 393 -30.53 4.50 -42.87
CA ARG A 393 -31.85 3.88 -43.09
C ARG A 393 -32.30 4.18 -44.51
N MET A 394 -32.78 3.15 -45.22
CA MET A 394 -33.29 3.27 -46.58
C MET A 394 -34.80 3.37 -46.56
N GLY A 395 -35.36 4.44 -47.11
CA GLY A 395 -36.76 4.49 -47.47
C GLY A 395 -36.99 3.77 -48.76
N ILE A 396 -37.86 2.76 -48.74
CA ILE A 396 -38.19 1.98 -49.93
C ILE A 396 -39.67 2.10 -50.24
N VAL A 397 -40.03 2.16 -51.54
CA VAL A 397 -41.42 2.07 -51.98
C VAL A 397 -41.79 0.60 -52.05
N GLU A 398 -42.77 0.19 -51.24
CA GLU A 398 -43.22 -1.19 -51.15
C GLU A 398 -43.64 -1.77 -52.52
N GLY A 399 -43.18 -2.98 -52.80
CA GLY A 399 -43.47 -3.66 -54.10
C GLY A 399 -42.75 -3.14 -55.32
N GLN A 400 -41.92 -2.10 -55.25
CA GLN A 400 -41.14 -1.52 -56.33
C GLN A 400 -39.64 -1.79 -56.26
N VAL A 401 -39.18 -2.31 -55.16
CA VAL A 401 -37.77 -2.59 -54.86
C VAL A 401 -37.65 -4.02 -54.35
N ASN A 402 -36.59 -4.71 -54.73
CA ASN A 402 -36.29 -6.02 -54.17
C ASN A 402 -35.75 -5.83 -52.74
N ILE A 403 -36.50 -6.28 -51.75
CA ILE A 403 -36.17 -6.12 -50.32
C ILE A 403 -34.87 -6.89 -49.96
N ASP A 404 -34.67 -8.08 -50.55
CA ASP A 404 -33.49 -8.90 -50.32
C ASP A 404 -32.19 -8.19 -50.73
N ASP A 405 -32.22 -7.42 -51.81
CA ASP A 405 -31.08 -6.65 -52.27
C ASP A 405 -30.79 -5.45 -51.34
N VAL A 406 -31.81 -4.87 -50.70
CA VAL A 406 -31.65 -3.77 -49.74
C VAL A 406 -31.18 -4.28 -48.37
N LEU A 407 -31.60 -5.48 -48.00
CA LEU A 407 -31.17 -6.13 -46.74
C LEU A 407 -29.74 -6.71 -46.86
N ASN A 408 -29.28 -6.93 -48.10
CA ASN A 408 -27.91 -7.37 -48.30
C ASN A 408 -26.93 -6.21 -48.05
N THR A 409 -26.10 -6.34 -47.03
CA THR A 409 -25.10 -5.34 -46.57
C THR A 409 -23.75 -5.48 -47.26
N ASP A 410 -23.60 -6.39 -48.26
CA ASP A 410 -22.34 -6.58 -48.99
C ASP A 410 -21.96 -5.33 -49.79
N ILE A 411 -20.71 -4.92 -49.69
CA ILE A 411 -20.20 -3.71 -50.31
C ILE A 411 -20.22 -3.87 -51.84
N GLY A 412 -20.90 -2.93 -52.54
CA GLY A 412 -20.94 -2.88 -54.00
C GLY A 412 -22.02 -3.73 -54.65
N GLN A 413 -22.91 -4.34 -53.93
CA GLN A 413 -24.04 -5.09 -54.46
C GLN A 413 -25.07 -4.16 -55.14
N PRO A 414 -25.60 -4.51 -56.35
CA PRO A 414 -26.60 -3.72 -57.01
C PRO A 414 -27.98 -3.93 -56.39
N ILE A 415 -28.72 -2.84 -56.15
CA ILE A 415 -30.12 -2.88 -55.69
C ILE A 415 -31.03 -2.85 -56.94
N ARG A 416 -31.83 -3.88 -57.14
CA ARG A 416 -32.79 -3.97 -58.23
C ARG A 416 -34.05 -3.20 -57.89
N MET A 417 -34.39 -2.19 -58.71
CA MET A 417 -35.57 -1.34 -58.56
C MET A 417 -36.29 -1.16 -59.90
N ARG A 418 -37.61 -0.95 -59.89
CA ARG A 418 -38.41 -0.77 -61.09
C ARG A 418 -38.23 0.58 -61.78
N ALA A 419 -37.89 1.63 -60.98
CA ALA A 419 -37.65 2.98 -61.51
C ALA A 419 -36.59 3.68 -60.63
N PRO A 420 -35.83 4.64 -61.22
CA PRO A 420 -34.87 5.45 -60.39
C PRO A 420 -35.59 6.25 -59.30
N GLY A 421 -34.98 6.32 -58.10
CA GLY A 421 -35.50 7.10 -56.99
C GLY A 421 -36.48 6.34 -56.06
N MET A 422 -36.69 5.04 -56.26
CA MET A 422 -37.55 4.22 -55.39
C MET A 422 -36.86 3.78 -54.09
N VAL A 423 -35.58 4.05 -53.95
CA VAL A 423 -34.80 3.88 -52.74
C VAL A 423 -34.23 5.25 -52.37
N GLN A 424 -34.52 5.72 -51.17
CA GLN A 424 -34.01 6.98 -50.67
C GLN A 424 -33.25 6.74 -49.35
N PRO A 425 -31.93 7.06 -49.29
CA PRO A 425 -31.21 7.01 -48.06
C PRO A 425 -31.59 8.20 -47.14
N PHE A 426 -31.93 7.96 -45.89
CA PHE A 426 -32.08 8.99 -44.88
C PHE A 426 -30.70 9.24 -44.23
N ALA A 427 -29.97 10.18 -44.84
CA ALA A 427 -28.65 10.53 -44.33
C ALA A 427 -28.73 11.19 -42.94
N VAL A 428 -28.11 10.60 -41.96
CA VAL A 428 -27.91 11.18 -40.64
C VAL A 428 -26.49 11.78 -40.58
N PRO A 429 -26.33 13.08 -40.33
CA PRO A 429 -25.00 13.67 -40.24
C PRO A 429 -24.21 13.08 -39.07
N PHE A 430 -22.91 12.85 -39.25
CA PHE A 430 -22.01 12.39 -38.19
C PHE A 430 -21.72 13.54 -37.23
N VAL A 431 -22.06 13.35 -35.93
CA VAL A 431 -21.93 14.36 -34.87
C VAL A 431 -20.59 14.31 -34.11
N GLY A 432 -19.67 13.47 -34.49
CA GLY A 432 -18.39 13.27 -33.76
C GLY A 432 -17.52 14.51 -33.63
N LYS A 433 -17.64 15.48 -34.56
CA LYS A 433 -16.86 16.73 -34.48
C LYS A 433 -17.21 17.57 -33.27
N GLU A 434 -18.48 17.56 -32.86
CA GLU A 434 -18.98 18.26 -31.68
C GLU A 434 -18.75 17.44 -30.40
N ALA A 435 -18.70 16.12 -30.48
CA ALA A 435 -18.50 15.22 -29.34
C ALA A 435 -17.04 15.23 -28.81
N PHE A 436 -16.04 15.25 -29.67
CA PHE A 436 -14.64 15.20 -29.25
C PHE A 436 -14.18 16.35 -28.33
N PRO A 437 -14.56 17.62 -28.54
CA PRO A 437 -14.25 18.70 -27.59
C PRO A 437 -14.88 18.47 -26.21
N VAL A 438 -16.09 17.91 -26.14
CA VAL A 438 -16.78 17.61 -24.88
C VAL A 438 -16.06 16.48 -24.14
N LEU A 439 -15.63 15.44 -24.84
CA LEU A 439 -14.79 14.39 -24.25
C LEU A 439 -13.48 14.94 -23.69
N GLY A 440 -12.85 15.88 -24.39
CA GLY A 440 -11.65 16.58 -23.91
C GLY A 440 -11.91 17.37 -22.62
N TYR A 441 -13.04 18.06 -22.53
CA TYR A 441 -13.46 18.73 -21.29
C TYR A 441 -13.73 17.77 -20.13
N LEU A 442 -14.34 16.62 -20.41
CA LEU A 442 -14.55 15.59 -19.39
C LEU A 442 -13.24 14.96 -18.91
N ASP A 443 -12.25 14.82 -19.81
CA ASP A 443 -10.89 14.40 -19.41
C ASP A 443 -10.23 15.44 -18.48
N GLU A 444 -10.34 16.73 -18.81
CA GLU A 444 -9.84 17.80 -17.95
C GLU A 444 -10.58 17.83 -16.59
N ALA A 445 -11.89 17.63 -16.58
CA ALA A 445 -12.68 17.53 -15.36
C ALA A 445 -12.24 16.32 -14.49
N LYS A 446 -11.93 15.17 -15.11
CA LYS A 446 -11.35 13.99 -14.44
C LYS A 446 -10.02 14.35 -13.78
N GLU A 447 -9.10 14.98 -14.54
CA GLU A 447 -7.80 15.40 -14.02
C GLU A 447 -7.94 16.37 -12.85
N ASN A 448 -8.83 17.35 -12.95
CA ASN A 448 -9.07 18.33 -11.89
C ASN A 448 -9.69 17.72 -10.63
N ARG A 449 -10.56 16.70 -10.76
CA ARG A 449 -11.20 16.02 -9.61
C ARG A 449 -10.29 15.05 -8.91
N THR A 450 -9.43 14.35 -9.64
CA THR A 450 -8.57 13.30 -9.08
C THR A 450 -7.16 13.77 -8.75
N GLY A 451 -6.70 14.84 -9.41
CA GLY A 451 -5.30 15.24 -9.38
C GLY A 451 -4.38 14.31 -10.20
N VAL A 452 -4.95 13.35 -10.94
CA VAL A 452 -4.20 12.43 -11.81
C VAL A 452 -4.20 12.99 -13.22
N SER A 453 -3.08 13.56 -13.67
CA SER A 453 -2.93 14.09 -15.03
C SER A 453 -2.25 13.09 -15.96
N LYS A 454 -2.52 13.21 -17.27
CA LYS A 454 -1.81 12.45 -18.32
C LYS A 454 -0.28 12.68 -18.26
N ALA A 455 0.14 13.87 -17.83
CA ALA A 455 1.54 14.21 -17.65
C ALA A 455 2.19 13.44 -16.48
N SER A 456 1.45 13.28 -15.36
CA SER A 456 1.93 12.49 -14.21
C SER A 456 2.00 11.00 -14.52
N ALA A 457 1.18 10.53 -15.46
CA ALA A 457 1.21 9.16 -15.98
C ALA A 457 2.35 8.87 -16.98
N GLY A 458 3.16 9.89 -17.34
CA GLY A 458 4.21 9.75 -18.35
C GLY A 458 3.70 9.58 -19.79
N LEU A 459 2.42 9.78 -20.02
CA LEU A 459 1.76 9.55 -21.30
C LEU A 459 1.75 10.77 -22.23
N ASN A 460 2.21 11.93 -21.76
CA ASN A 460 2.20 13.16 -22.55
C ASN A 460 3.62 13.63 -22.87
N ALA A 461 4.16 13.14 -23.99
CA ALA A 461 5.48 13.51 -24.47
C ALA A 461 5.59 14.99 -24.89
N ASP A 462 4.48 15.60 -25.38
CA ASP A 462 4.46 16.99 -25.85
C ASP A 462 4.54 18.01 -24.70
N ALA A 463 3.93 17.72 -23.55
CA ALA A 463 4.03 18.56 -22.35
C ALA A 463 5.45 18.55 -21.78
N LEU A 464 6.21 17.48 -21.98
CA LEU A 464 7.58 17.34 -21.51
C LEU A 464 8.60 18.05 -22.42
N GLN A 465 8.26 18.28 -23.69
CA GLN A 465 9.15 18.94 -24.66
C GLN A 465 9.12 20.46 -24.61
N SER A 466 8.02 21.06 -24.13
CA SER A 466 7.80 22.52 -24.18
C SER A 466 8.02 23.26 -22.85
N SER A 467 8.26 22.54 -21.74
CA SER A 467 8.37 23.14 -20.41
C SER A 467 9.72 22.88 -19.75
N THR A 468 10.18 23.84 -18.94
CA THR A 468 11.40 23.68 -18.14
C THR A 468 11.19 22.58 -17.08
N SER A 469 12.25 21.86 -16.73
CA SER A 469 12.19 20.78 -15.72
C SER A 469 11.56 21.24 -14.39
N GLN A 470 11.72 22.50 -14.02
CA GLN A 470 11.09 23.10 -12.85
C GLN A 470 9.57 23.29 -13.00
N ALA A 471 9.09 23.66 -14.18
CA ALA A 471 7.65 23.77 -14.44
C ALA A 471 6.97 22.40 -14.46
N VAL A 472 7.62 21.39 -15.03
CA VAL A 472 7.14 20.01 -15.00
C VAL A 472 7.08 19.49 -13.57
N SER A 473 8.14 19.70 -12.77
CA SER A 473 8.13 19.26 -11.36
C SER A 473 7.09 19.99 -10.52
N ALA A 474 6.86 21.28 -10.75
CA ALA A 474 5.83 22.05 -10.05
C ALA A 474 4.41 21.59 -10.42
N THR A 475 4.17 21.25 -11.69
CA THR A 475 2.88 20.71 -12.13
C THR A 475 2.64 19.31 -11.56
N MET A 476 3.66 18.45 -11.57
CA MET A 476 3.59 17.11 -10.96
C MET A 476 3.35 17.21 -9.45
N SER A 477 4.01 18.10 -8.74
CA SER A 477 3.82 18.27 -7.29
C SER A 477 2.43 18.82 -6.94
N GLY A 478 1.86 19.67 -7.77
CA GLY A 478 0.48 20.17 -7.60
C GLY A 478 -0.57 19.07 -7.81
N ALA A 479 -0.38 18.23 -8.82
CA ALA A 479 -1.25 17.09 -9.08
C ALA A 479 -1.20 16.01 -7.97
N GLN A 480 -0.03 15.80 -7.38
CA GLN A 480 0.18 14.84 -6.30
C GLN A 480 -0.43 15.26 -4.95
N GLY A 481 -0.82 16.54 -4.78
CA GLY A 481 -1.32 17.06 -3.51
C GLY A 481 -2.59 16.38 -2.99
N ARG A 482 -3.48 15.90 -3.87
CA ARG A 482 -4.68 15.13 -3.46
C ARG A 482 -4.32 13.73 -3.01
N VAL A 483 -3.46 13.04 -3.73
CA VAL A 483 -2.96 11.71 -3.35
C VAL A 483 -2.19 11.80 -2.02
N GLU A 484 -1.43 12.90 -1.82
CA GLU A 484 -0.76 13.19 -0.55
C GLU A 484 -1.75 13.33 0.61
N LEU A 485 -2.88 14.02 0.39
CA LEU A 485 -3.92 14.15 1.40
C LEU A 485 -4.54 12.80 1.77
N ILE A 486 -4.86 11.97 0.78
CA ILE A 486 -5.33 10.59 1.00
C ILE A 486 -4.30 9.79 1.80
N CYS A 487 -3.01 9.88 1.45
CA CYS A 487 -1.95 9.22 2.23
C CYS A 487 -1.92 9.70 3.70
N ARG A 488 -2.15 10.99 3.95
CA ARG A 488 -2.19 11.51 5.32
C ARG A 488 -3.38 10.98 6.09
N HIS A 489 -4.58 10.90 5.47
CA HIS A 489 -5.74 10.30 6.11
C HIS A 489 -5.52 8.83 6.43
N PHE A 490 -4.92 8.08 5.51
CA PHE A 490 -4.56 6.68 5.77
C PHE A 490 -3.49 6.52 6.86
N ALA A 491 -2.54 7.45 6.94
CA ALA A 491 -1.47 7.43 7.92
C ALA A 491 -1.95 7.73 9.34
N GLU A 492 -2.69 8.84 9.50
CA GLU A 492 -3.14 9.31 10.83
C GLU A 492 -4.34 8.51 11.38
N GLY A 493 -5.13 7.90 10.47
CA GLY A 493 -6.21 7.00 10.83
C GLY A 493 -5.74 5.55 10.91
N GLY A 494 -6.29 4.70 10.05
CA GLY A 494 -6.18 3.25 10.13
C GLY A 494 -4.75 2.70 10.29
N LEU A 495 -3.73 3.30 9.68
CA LEU A 495 -2.37 2.78 9.81
C LEU A 495 -1.82 2.97 11.23
N LYS A 496 -2.01 4.14 11.82
CA LYS A 496 -1.61 4.43 13.20
C LYS A 496 -2.32 3.49 14.18
N ASP A 497 -3.62 3.25 13.95
CA ASP A 497 -4.43 2.36 14.77
C ASP A 497 -3.95 0.91 14.66
N ILE A 498 -3.60 0.41 13.46
CA ILE A 498 -3.01 -0.92 13.27
C ILE A 498 -1.75 -1.08 14.12
N PHE A 499 -0.82 -0.12 14.03
CA PHE A 499 0.44 -0.22 14.77
C PHE A 499 0.23 -0.14 16.28
N LYS A 500 -0.71 0.69 16.74
CA LYS A 500 -1.10 0.79 18.15
C LYS A 500 -1.68 -0.54 18.64
N THR A 501 -2.64 -1.12 17.92
CA THR A 501 -3.28 -2.37 18.30
C THR A 501 -2.30 -3.55 18.26
N VAL A 502 -1.42 -3.63 17.24
CA VAL A 502 -0.34 -4.65 17.19
C VAL A 502 0.57 -4.54 18.41
N ASN A 503 0.99 -3.32 18.74
CA ASN A 503 1.85 -3.08 19.91
C ASN A 503 1.17 -3.56 21.22
N ASN A 504 -0.09 -3.18 21.41
CA ASN A 504 -0.84 -3.53 22.61
C ASN A 504 -1.07 -5.05 22.72
N LEU A 505 -1.37 -5.73 21.61
CA LEU A 505 -1.51 -7.19 21.58
C LEU A 505 -0.18 -7.90 21.89
N VAL A 506 0.95 -7.41 21.35
CA VAL A 506 2.27 -7.96 21.64
C VAL A 506 2.60 -7.82 23.11
N ILE A 507 2.38 -6.66 23.72
CA ILE A 507 2.62 -6.43 25.16
C ILE A 507 1.71 -7.31 26.03
N LYS A 508 0.43 -7.47 25.64
CA LYS A 508 -0.58 -8.21 26.40
C LYS A 508 -0.38 -9.71 26.36
N HIS A 509 -0.02 -10.28 25.19
CA HIS A 509 -0.02 -11.71 24.95
C HIS A 509 1.36 -12.35 24.82
N GLN A 510 2.39 -11.62 24.38
CA GLN A 510 3.72 -12.21 24.19
C GLN A 510 4.51 -12.26 25.51
N ASN A 511 4.41 -13.41 26.19
CA ASN A 511 5.07 -13.63 27.49
C ASN A 511 6.50 -14.19 27.38
N ALA A 512 6.97 -14.50 26.19
CA ALA A 512 8.27 -15.08 25.93
C ALA A 512 9.17 -14.15 25.10
N GLN A 513 10.47 -14.21 25.40
CA GLN A 513 11.47 -13.55 24.57
C GLN A 513 11.46 -14.16 23.17
N ASP A 514 11.32 -13.33 22.16
CA ASP A 514 11.46 -13.73 20.74
C ASP A 514 12.83 -13.29 20.20
N VAL A 515 13.37 -14.05 19.24
CA VAL A 515 14.64 -13.73 18.58
C VAL A 515 14.36 -13.57 17.11
N TYR A 516 14.45 -12.36 16.63
CA TYR A 516 14.24 -12.08 15.20
C TYR A 516 15.53 -11.62 14.52
N ARG A 517 15.60 -11.83 13.21
CA ARG A 517 16.76 -11.45 12.41
C ARG A 517 16.56 -10.07 11.79
N LEU A 518 17.35 -9.11 12.26
CA LEU A 518 17.40 -7.76 11.71
C LEU A 518 18.79 -7.48 11.15
N ASN A 519 18.88 -7.05 9.89
CA ASN A 519 20.15 -6.67 9.23
C ASN A 519 21.29 -7.70 9.46
N ASN A 520 21.01 -9.00 9.28
CA ASN A 520 21.93 -10.12 9.53
C ASN A 520 22.36 -10.35 10.99
N LYS A 521 21.80 -9.63 11.96
CA LYS A 521 22.03 -9.86 13.40
C LYS A 521 20.75 -10.46 14.02
N PHE A 522 20.92 -11.39 14.95
CA PHE A 522 19.82 -11.90 15.77
C PHE A 522 19.67 -10.99 16.98
N VAL A 523 18.52 -10.33 17.08
CA VAL A 523 18.19 -9.41 18.17
C VAL A 523 17.17 -10.08 19.08
N PRO A 524 17.48 -10.29 20.36
CA PRO A 524 16.51 -10.75 21.33
C PRO A 524 15.60 -9.60 21.73
N VAL A 525 14.31 -9.83 21.73
CA VAL A 525 13.28 -8.85 22.12
C VAL A 525 12.42 -9.42 23.24
N ASP A 526 12.23 -8.63 24.26
CA ASP A 526 11.35 -8.96 25.39
C ASP A 526 10.28 -7.87 25.56
N PRO A 527 9.06 -8.09 25.03
CA PRO A 527 7.99 -7.10 25.07
C PRO A 527 7.47 -6.77 26.49
N ARG A 528 7.80 -7.57 27.51
CA ARG A 528 7.35 -7.35 28.89
C ARG A 528 7.88 -6.06 29.52
N TYR A 529 8.94 -5.49 28.93
CA TYR A 529 9.54 -4.22 29.38
C TYR A 529 9.05 -3.02 28.59
N TRP A 530 8.15 -3.24 27.62
CA TRP A 530 7.62 -2.16 26.81
C TRP A 530 6.49 -1.43 27.51
N ASP A 531 6.41 -0.12 27.27
CA ASP A 531 5.33 0.73 27.75
C ASP A 531 4.37 1.04 26.60
N ASN A 532 3.05 0.99 26.89
CA ASN A 532 1.99 1.31 25.94
C ASN A 532 1.89 2.81 25.64
N ASP A 533 2.49 3.65 26.47
CA ASP A 533 2.25 5.10 26.47
C ASP A 533 3.21 5.87 25.54
N LYS A 534 3.77 5.23 24.52
CA LYS A 534 4.66 5.88 23.55
C LYS A 534 3.87 6.49 22.40
N ASP A 535 4.30 7.68 21.96
CA ASP A 535 3.75 8.33 20.80
C ASP A 535 4.17 7.59 19.51
N ILE A 536 3.23 7.41 18.59
CA ILE A 536 3.45 6.75 17.31
C ILE A 536 3.46 7.82 16.22
N ILE A 537 4.57 7.89 15.48
CA ILE A 537 4.68 8.74 14.30
C ILE A 537 4.73 7.85 13.06
N VAL A 538 3.80 8.06 12.17
CA VAL A 538 3.79 7.40 10.85
C VAL A 538 4.75 8.16 9.93
N ASN A 539 5.77 7.47 9.47
CA ASN A 539 6.70 7.99 8.49
C ASN A 539 6.05 8.02 7.11
N VAL A 540 5.19 9.00 6.88
CA VAL A 540 4.71 9.28 5.54
C VAL A 540 5.88 9.88 4.78
N ALA A 541 6.59 9.06 4.00
CA ALA A 541 7.67 9.51 3.15
C ALA A 541 7.11 10.33 1.96
N ILE A 542 6.39 11.39 2.29
CA ILE A 542 5.97 12.42 1.35
C ILE A 542 7.21 13.28 1.07
N SER A 543 8.22 12.67 0.52
CA SER A 543 9.39 13.43 0.12
C SER A 543 9.08 14.14 -1.17
N LYS A 544 8.95 15.46 -1.05
CA LYS A 544 8.95 16.38 -2.20
C LYS A 544 10.24 16.28 -3.03
N SER A 545 11.24 15.57 -2.53
CA SER A 545 12.52 15.35 -3.22
C SER A 545 12.60 13.90 -3.69
N SER A 546 12.93 13.71 -4.95
CA SER A 546 13.27 12.39 -5.50
C SER A 546 14.42 11.77 -4.69
N ASP A 547 14.52 10.44 -4.67
CA ASP A 547 15.64 9.77 -3.98
C ASP A 547 17.00 10.30 -4.48
N GLN A 548 17.07 10.79 -5.73
CA GLN A 548 18.23 11.47 -6.28
C GLN A 548 18.53 12.81 -5.60
N GLU A 549 17.51 13.61 -5.28
CA GLU A 549 17.69 14.88 -4.56
C GLU A 549 18.11 14.65 -3.11
N LYS A 550 17.52 13.66 -2.44
CA LYS A 550 17.94 13.25 -1.07
C LYS A 550 19.39 12.78 -1.07
N PHE A 551 19.75 11.94 -2.04
CA PHE A 551 21.12 11.48 -2.21
C PHE A 551 22.08 12.65 -2.45
N ALA A 552 21.72 13.62 -3.29
CA ALA A 552 22.51 14.82 -3.53
C ALA A 552 22.66 15.69 -2.27
N VAL A 553 21.61 15.82 -1.44
CA VAL A 553 21.69 16.50 -0.15
C VAL A 553 22.62 15.77 0.82
N LEU A 554 22.49 14.46 0.94
CA LEU A 554 23.35 13.66 1.79
C LEU A 554 24.81 13.69 1.31
N GLN A 555 25.05 13.71 0.00
CA GLN A 555 26.38 13.87 -0.58
C GLN A 555 26.99 15.23 -0.19
N ASN A 556 26.21 16.31 -0.25
CA ASN A 556 26.65 17.62 0.21
C ASN A 556 26.94 17.65 1.72
N VAL A 557 26.14 16.97 2.53
CA VAL A 557 26.36 16.84 3.98
C VAL A 557 27.66 16.05 4.23
N ALA A 558 27.86 14.93 3.56
CA ALA A 558 29.07 14.11 3.70
C ALA A 558 30.33 14.89 3.31
N GLN A 559 30.31 15.66 2.21
CA GLN A 559 31.43 16.53 1.82
C GLN A 559 31.73 17.60 2.86
N LYS A 560 30.69 18.21 3.45
CA LYS A 560 30.89 19.21 4.53
C LYS A 560 31.45 18.56 5.80
N GLN A 561 30.98 17.36 6.17
CA GLN A 561 31.49 16.60 7.29
C GLN A 561 32.97 16.24 7.07
N GLU A 562 33.32 15.80 5.87
CA GLU A 562 34.72 15.51 5.48
C GLU A 562 35.61 16.76 5.57
N GLN A 563 35.17 17.91 5.04
CA GLN A 563 35.89 19.18 5.15
C GLN A 563 36.09 19.61 6.63
N ILE A 564 35.07 19.46 7.47
CA ILE A 564 35.18 19.78 8.90
C ILE A 564 36.19 18.86 9.60
N MET A 565 36.18 17.55 9.28
CA MET A 565 37.14 16.61 9.84
C MET A 565 38.58 16.85 9.35
N GLN A 566 38.76 17.27 8.09
CA GLN A 566 40.09 17.64 7.57
C GLN A 566 40.63 18.90 8.23
N LEU A 567 39.78 19.90 8.54
CA LEU A 567 40.19 21.17 9.12
C LEU A 567 40.39 21.11 10.64
N LEU A 568 39.55 20.42 11.35
CA LEU A 568 39.50 20.41 12.82
C LEU A 568 39.96 19.08 13.44
N GLY A 569 40.33 18.11 12.61
CA GLY A 569 40.74 16.78 13.04
C GLY A 569 39.57 15.85 13.39
N PRO A 570 39.86 14.54 13.57
CA PRO A 570 38.82 13.52 13.79
C PRO A 570 38.13 13.56 15.17
N GLN A 571 38.63 14.34 16.11
CA GLN A 571 38.10 14.52 17.46
C GLN A 571 37.41 15.88 17.68
N ASN A 572 36.95 16.52 16.61
CA ASN A 572 36.26 17.82 16.73
C ASN A 572 34.88 17.66 17.37
N PRO A 573 34.39 18.70 18.11
CA PRO A 573 33.09 18.64 18.79
C PRO A 573 31.88 18.78 17.85
N LEU A 574 32.09 19.13 16.57
CA LEU A 574 31.00 19.40 15.62
C LEU A 574 30.59 18.15 14.84
N VAL A 575 31.53 17.29 14.47
CA VAL A 575 31.29 16.08 13.64
C VAL A 575 32.13 14.95 14.16
N SER A 576 31.50 13.89 14.66
CA SER A 576 32.18 12.68 15.04
C SER A 576 32.34 11.72 13.84
N MET A 577 33.37 10.84 13.90
CA MET A 577 33.54 9.75 12.91
C MET A 577 32.30 8.88 12.78
N GLN A 578 31.58 8.65 13.90
CA GLN A 578 30.34 7.90 13.91
C GLN A 578 29.23 8.59 13.11
N GLN A 579 29.11 9.90 13.23
CA GLN A 579 28.11 10.66 12.46
C GLN A 579 28.42 10.64 10.96
N TYR A 580 29.70 10.69 10.58
CA TYR A 580 30.13 10.55 9.18
C TYR A 580 29.84 9.13 8.66
N ALA A 581 30.18 8.10 9.43
CA ALA A 581 29.87 6.71 9.09
C ALA A 581 28.35 6.49 8.92
N ASN A 582 27.52 7.07 9.80
CA ASN A 582 26.06 7.03 9.69
C ASN A 582 25.54 7.71 8.42
N THR A 583 26.15 8.84 8.02
CA THR A 583 25.76 9.54 6.77
C THR A 583 26.09 8.68 5.56
N LEU A 584 27.26 8.08 5.52
CA LEU A 584 27.67 7.17 4.44
C LEU A 584 26.79 5.90 4.41
N THR A 585 26.45 5.33 5.56
CA THR A 585 25.54 4.19 5.67
C THR A 585 24.17 4.53 5.05
N LYS A 586 23.60 5.69 5.38
CA LYS A 586 22.34 6.15 4.76
C LYS A 586 22.44 6.36 3.25
N MET A 587 23.59 6.86 2.76
CA MET A 587 23.82 6.99 1.31
C MET A 587 23.86 5.64 0.60
N ILE A 588 24.50 4.63 1.19
CA ILE A 588 24.57 3.28 0.66
C ILE A 588 23.18 2.62 0.64
N GLU A 589 22.42 2.79 1.70
CA GLU A 589 21.04 2.30 1.76
C GLU A 589 20.14 2.93 0.70
N MET A 590 20.27 4.25 0.47
CA MET A 590 19.51 4.95 -0.58
C MET A 590 19.96 4.58 -1.99
N ALA A 591 21.21 4.14 -2.17
CA ALA A 591 21.69 3.58 -3.42
C ALA A 591 21.15 2.16 -3.71
N GLY A 592 20.33 1.58 -2.79
CA GLY A 592 19.65 0.30 -2.96
C GLY A 592 20.41 -0.91 -2.40
N PHE A 593 21.55 -0.73 -1.76
CA PHE A 593 22.27 -1.82 -1.12
C PHE A 593 21.68 -2.12 0.26
N LYS A 594 21.22 -3.37 0.47
CA LYS A 594 20.58 -3.80 1.71
C LYS A 594 21.53 -3.95 2.89
N ASP A 595 22.82 -4.17 2.61
CA ASP A 595 23.84 -4.39 3.62
C ASP A 595 24.94 -3.33 3.51
N SER A 596 24.87 -2.34 4.39
CA SER A 596 25.87 -1.28 4.49
C SER A 596 27.16 -1.73 5.20
N SER A 597 27.08 -2.82 5.99
CA SER A 597 28.23 -3.35 6.74
C SER A 597 29.34 -3.91 5.85
N SER A 598 28.99 -4.29 4.60
CA SER A 598 29.97 -4.72 3.59
C SER A 598 30.86 -3.59 3.07
N PHE A 599 30.45 -2.33 3.24
CA PHE A 599 31.15 -1.15 2.73
C PHE A 599 31.79 -0.31 3.84
N ILE A 600 31.12 -0.21 4.98
CA ILE A 600 31.54 0.62 6.12
C ILE A 600 31.21 -0.09 7.42
N ASN A 601 32.13 -0.12 8.35
CA ASN A 601 31.86 -0.62 9.68
C ASN A 601 31.04 0.44 10.46
N PRO A 602 29.76 0.18 10.82
CA PRO A 602 28.92 1.15 11.52
C PRO A 602 29.39 1.41 12.97
N GLU A 603 30.12 0.49 13.56
CA GLU A 603 30.69 0.65 14.89
C GLU A 603 32.15 1.07 14.76
N VAL A 604 32.42 2.36 14.88
CA VAL A 604 33.80 2.85 14.98
C VAL A 604 34.28 2.60 16.40
N PRO A 605 35.29 1.71 16.62
CA PRO A 605 35.81 1.50 17.96
C PRO A 605 36.38 2.82 18.52
N PRO A 606 36.19 3.13 19.81
CA PRO A 606 36.73 4.34 20.39
C PRO A 606 38.27 4.32 20.21
N MET A 607 38.80 5.33 19.54
CA MET A 607 40.24 5.48 19.44
C MET A 607 40.85 5.60 20.85
N PRO A 608 41.92 4.85 21.15
CA PRO A 608 42.61 5.01 22.40
C PRO A 608 43.08 6.46 22.56
N PRO A 609 42.97 7.06 23.74
CA PRO A 609 43.40 8.44 23.94
C PRO A 609 44.88 8.56 23.61
N GLN A 610 45.20 9.34 22.60
CA GLN A 610 46.59 9.71 22.34
C GLN A 610 47.05 10.58 23.51
N GLN A 611 48.16 10.18 24.11
CA GLN A 611 48.82 10.97 25.17
C GLN A 611 49.12 12.39 24.62
N PRO A 612 48.88 13.45 25.36
CA PRO A 612 49.13 14.80 24.90
C PRO A 612 50.68 15.00 24.80
N GLU A 613 51.19 15.10 23.59
CA GLU A 613 52.47 15.77 23.38
C GLU A 613 52.23 17.28 23.60
N GLU A 614 52.85 17.79 24.64
CA GLU A 614 52.90 19.22 24.93
C GLU A 614 53.69 19.94 23.86
N GLN A 615 53.01 20.65 22.95
CA GLN A 615 53.54 21.88 22.38
C GLN A 615 52.36 22.78 22.03
N LYS A 616 52.15 23.78 22.84
CA LYS A 616 51.23 24.89 22.56
C LYS A 616 51.86 25.76 21.47
N PRO A 617 51.29 25.86 20.26
CA PRO A 617 51.72 26.88 19.32
C PRO A 617 51.27 28.28 19.84
N ASP A 618 52.13 29.23 19.68
CA ASP A 618 51.98 30.62 20.09
C ASP A 618 50.73 31.24 19.42
N ALA A 619 49.95 31.98 20.18
CA ALA A 619 48.70 32.59 19.70
C ALA A 619 48.89 33.51 18.47
N ALA A 620 50.10 34.02 18.28
CA ALA A 620 50.48 34.81 17.15
C ALA A 620 50.63 34.00 15.85
N GLU A 621 51.15 32.76 15.92
CA GLU A 621 51.24 31.82 14.79
C GLU A 621 49.84 31.32 14.33
N MET A 622 48.94 31.05 15.26
CA MET A 622 47.56 30.70 14.93
C MET A 622 46.79 31.80 14.23
N LEU A 623 47.03 33.06 14.62
CA LEU A 623 46.41 34.24 13.96
C LEU A 623 46.96 34.41 12.53
N ALA A 624 48.26 34.26 12.34
CA ALA A 624 48.91 34.34 11.02
C ALA A 624 48.47 33.21 10.08
N GLN A 625 48.32 31.97 10.62
CA GLN A 625 47.78 30.83 9.86
C GLN A 625 46.28 31.02 9.51
N ALA A 626 45.49 31.57 10.42
CA ALA A 626 44.08 31.89 10.16
C ALA A 626 43.89 32.99 9.09
N GLU A 627 44.76 34.00 9.10
CA GLU A 627 44.75 35.06 8.04
C GLU A 627 45.24 34.52 6.69
N ALA A 628 46.26 33.67 6.66
CA ALA A 628 46.74 33.03 5.44
C ALA A 628 45.69 32.09 4.84
N MET A 629 44.99 31.35 5.70
CA MET A 629 43.89 30.46 5.31
C MET A 629 42.68 31.23 4.77
N LYS A 630 42.36 32.35 5.42
CA LYS A 630 41.28 33.27 4.94
C LYS A 630 41.61 33.90 3.58
N ALA A 631 42.89 34.22 3.34
CA ALA A 631 43.35 34.68 2.06
C ALA A 631 43.31 33.59 0.96
N GLN A 632 43.65 32.34 1.30
CA GLN A 632 43.53 31.20 0.38
C GLN A 632 42.09 30.89 0.03
N VAL A 633 41.20 30.90 1.01
CA VAL A 633 39.75 30.64 0.78
C VAL A 633 39.12 31.75 -0.04
N SER A 634 39.54 33.01 0.17
CA SER A 634 39.05 34.12 -0.66
C SER A 634 39.57 34.07 -2.10
N ALA A 635 40.83 33.62 -2.31
CA ALA A 635 41.40 33.43 -3.64
C ALA A 635 40.74 32.22 -4.38
N GLN A 636 40.45 31.13 -3.66
CA GLN A 636 39.71 29.99 -4.23
C GLN A 636 38.26 30.37 -4.59
N LYS A 637 37.59 31.14 -3.72
CA LYS A 637 36.25 31.63 -4.01
C LYS A 637 36.22 32.54 -5.23
N ALA A 638 37.20 33.41 -5.37
CA ALA A 638 37.30 34.25 -6.55
C ALA A 638 37.61 33.47 -7.85
N MET A 639 38.33 32.35 -7.77
CA MET A 639 38.51 31.43 -8.90
C MET A 639 37.23 30.72 -9.28
N ILE A 640 36.50 30.19 -8.29
CA ILE A 640 35.20 29.49 -8.50
C ILE A 640 34.16 30.45 -9.05
N ASP A 641 34.09 31.68 -8.53
CA ASP A 641 33.17 32.73 -9.03
C ASP A 641 33.53 33.11 -10.48
N ALA A 642 34.81 33.26 -10.80
CA ALA A 642 35.27 33.50 -12.16
C ALA A 642 35.02 32.34 -13.14
N GLU A 643 35.11 31.11 -12.68
CA GLU A 643 34.82 29.91 -13.47
C GLU A 643 33.30 29.74 -13.68
N THR A 644 32.51 30.05 -12.66
CA THR A 644 31.05 30.06 -12.73
C THR A 644 30.53 31.12 -13.67
N ASP A 645 31.13 32.33 -13.65
CA ASP A 645 30.77 33.40 -14.57
C ASP A 645 31.22 33.11 -16.01
N ARG A 646 32.37 32.43 -16.20
CA ARG A 646 32.77 31.92 -17.51
C ARG A 646 31.80 30.88 -18.05
N MET A 647 31.34 29.94 -17.19
CA MET A 647 30.34 28.94 -17.58
C MET A 647 28.99 29.58 -17.94
N LYS A 648 28.55 30.58 -17.18
CA LYS A 648 27.31 31.34 -17.50
C LYS A 648 27.43 32.05 -18.86
N ILE A 649 28.54 32.70 -19.14
CA ILE A 649 28.75 33.38 -20.41
C ILE A 649 28.74 32.39 -21.58
N ILE A 650 29.34 31.18 -21.42
CA ILE A 650 29.35 30.13 -22.43
C ILE A 650 27.92 29.58 -22.65
N MET A 651 27.17 29.35 -21.56
CA MET A 651 25.79 28.85 -21.65
C MET A 651 24.83 29.87 -22.25
N ASP A 652 25.01 31.16 -21.97
CA ASP A 652 24.19 32.23 -22.56
C ASP A 652 24.51 32.42 -24.05
N ASP A 653 25.77 32.29 -24.47
CA ASP A 653 26.19 32.37 -25.87
C ASP A 653 25.63 31.15 -26.68
N ASP A 654 25.67 29.95 -26.12
CA ASP A 654 25.09 28.78 -26.76
C ASP A 654 23.55 28.90 -26.86
N ARG A 655 22.90 29.44 -25.84
CA ARG A 655 21.44 29.66 -25.83
C ARG A 655 20.99 30.73 -26.84
N GLN A 656 21.76 31.80 -27.01
CA GLN A 656 21.48 32.79 -28.04
C GLN A 656 21.64 32.21 -29.46
N ARG A 657 22.63 31.37 -29.66
CA ARG A 657 22.86 30.69 -30.94
C ARG A 657 21.74 29.73 -31.31
N ASP A 658 21.24 28.96 -30.33
CA ASP A 658 20.12 28.05 -30.55
C ASP A 658 18.83 28.78 -30.91
N ILE A 659 18.59 29.97 -30.29
CA ILE A 659 17.44 30.83 -30.61
C ILE A 659 17.57 31.44 -32.01
N GLU A 660 18.75 31.88 -32.40
CA GLU A 660 18.99 32.44 -33.75
C GLU A 660 18.86 31.34 -34.83
N GLU A 661 19.31 30.12 -34.57
CA GLU A 661 19.18 28.98 -35.47
C GLU A 661 17.69 28.56 -35.63
N ALA A 662 16.92 28.55 -34.54
CA ALA A 662 15.48 28.31 -34.57
C ALA A 662 14.72 29.39 -35.34
N GLN A 663 15.07 30.69 -35.16
CA GLN A 663 14.46 31.82 -35.91
C GLN A 663 14.79 31.76 -37.41
N LEU A 664 16.00 31.36 -37.78
CA LEU A 664 16.39 31.18 -39.19
C LEU A 664 15.63 30.02 -39.84
N LYS A 665 15.44 28.90 -39.13
CA LYS A 665 14.61 27.77 -39.60
C LYS A 665 13.16 28.15 -39.80
N VAL A 666 12.58 28.94 -38.88
CA VAL A 666 11.20 29.44 -39.02
C VAL A 666 11.08 30.41 -40.20
N LYS A 667 12.02 31.34 -40.39
CA LYS A 667 12.06 32.24 -41.55
C LYS A 667 12.23 31.47 -42.88
N ALA A 668 13.03 30.41 -42.91
CA ALA A 668 13.19 29.58 -44.09
C ALA A 668 11.88 28.86 -44.45
N MET A 669 11.15 28.33 -43.45
CA MET A 669 9.84 27.73 -43.63
C MET A 669 8.78 28.76 -44.08
N GLU A 670 8.79 29.97 -43.55
CA GLU A 670 7.90 31.05 -43.99
C GLU A 670 8.17 31.47 -45.45
N MET A 671 9.43 31.54 -45.86
CA MET A 671 9.79 31.84 -47.26
C MET A 671 9.41 30.69 -48.19
N GLN A 672 9.58 29.43 -47.78
CA GLN A 672 9.14 28.27 -48.51
C GLN A 672 7.61 28.24 -48.69
N ALA A 673 6.86 28.58 -47.66
CA ALA A 673 5.40 28.68 -47.72
C ALA A 673 4.91 29.85 -48.59
N LYS A 674 5.67 30.95 -48.64
CA LYS A 674 5.26 32.20 -49.36
C LYS A 674 5.63 32.21 -50.80
N TYR A 675 6.68 31.54 -51.24
CA TYR A 675 7.22 31.61 -52.62
C TYR A 675 7.27 30.27 -53.33
N GLY A 676 6.84 29.15 -52.74
CA GLY A 676 6.76 27.84 -53.39
C GLY A 676 8.10 27.27 -53.92
N ALA A 677 9.23 27.89 -53.54
CA ALA A 677 10.54 27.45 -54.00
C ALA A 677 11.11 26.41 -53.01
N GLN A 678 11.52 25.27 -53.55
CA GLN A 678 12.28 24.28 -52.80
C GLN A 678 13.67 24.86 -52.44
N ILE A 679 13.81 25.28 -51.21
CA ILE A 679 15.11 25.72 -50.67
C ILE A 679 15.83 24.46 -50.20
N ASN A 680 17.01 24.22 -50.74
CA ASN A 680 17.79 23.01 -50.42
C ASN A 680 18.43 23.18 -49.04
N ILE A 681 17.87 22.53 -48.03
CA ILE A 681 18.32 22.59 -46.61
C ILE A 681 19.81 22.23 -46.49
N ALA A 682 20.34 21.41 -47.40
CA ALA A 682 21.72 21.00 -47.44
C ALA A 682 22.66 22.20 -47.77
N GLU A 683 22.23 23.16 -48.63
CA GLU A 683 23.00 24.35 -48.97
C GLU A 683 23.05 25.33 -47.78
N ILE A 684 21.95 25.52 -47.06
CA ILE A 684 21.90 26.37 -45.85
C ILE A 684 22.80 25.79 -44.78
N ASN A 685 22.79 24.48 -44.55
CA ASN A 685 23.65 23.79 -43.61
C ASN A 685 25.16 23.95 -43.99
N ALA A 686 25.52 23.90 -45.30
CA ALA A 686 26.88 24.06 -45.78
C ALA A 686 27.40 25.51 -45.63
N ILE A 687 26.50 26.49 -45.76
CA ILE A 687 26.84 27.90 -45.51
C ILE A 687 27.03 28.14 -43.99
N MET A 688 26.18 27.58 -43.17
CA MET A 688 26.28 27.68 -41.72
C MET A 688 27.54 26.97 -41.15
N GLU A 689 27.97 25.84 -41.72
CA GLU A 689 29.22 25.20 -41.36
C GLU A 689 30.46 26.06 -41.71
N ARG A 690 30.44 26.75 -42.87
CA ARG A 690 31.53 27.70 -43.25
C ARG A 690 31.62 28.92 -42.32
N ASP A 691 30.47 29.47 -41.94
CA ASP A 691 30.44 30.58 -40.98
C ASP A 691 30.86 30.12 -39.58
N ARG A 692 30.48 28.89 -39.14
CA ARG A 692 30.97 28.25 -37.92
C ARG A 692 32.51 28.09 -37.88
N GLU A 693 33.11 27.67 -38.98
CA GLU A 693 34.58 27.55 -39.09
C GLU A 693 35.25 28.95 -39.05
N GLY A 694 34.69 29.95 -39.69
CA GLY A 694 35.15 31.33 -39.63
C GLY A 694 35.13 31.94 -38.22
N ILE A 695 34.05 31.71 -37.49
CA ILE A 695 33.90 32.18 -36.11
C ILE A 695 34.83 31.42 -35.15
N ARG A 696 35.01 30.11 -35.34
CA ARG A 696 36.00 29.30 -34.56
C ARG A 696 37.42 29.76 -34.79
N GLN A 697 37.80 30.15 -36.02
CA GLN A 697 39.13 30.71 -36.32
C GLN A 697 39.32 32.10 -35.70
N ASN A 698 38.32 32.97 -35.71
CA ASN A 698 38.35 34.26 -35.05
C ASN A 698 38.40 34.18 -33.51
N ALA A 699 37.67 33.25 -32.90
CA ALA A 699 37.69 32.99 -31.44
C ALA A 699 39.08 32.42 -31.02
N LYS A 700 39.67 31.53 -31.82
CA LYS A 700 41.04 31.06 -31.58
C LYS A 700 42.09 32.17 -31.73
N ALA A 701 41.96 33.08 -32.69
CA ALA A 701 42.85 34.22 -32.88
C ALA A 701 42.74 35.23 -31.72
N GLN A 702 41.56 35.49 -31.22
CA GLN A 702 41.36 36.33 -30.03
C GLN A 702 41.90 35.66 -28.74
N ALA A 703 41.73 34.35 -28.57
CA ALA A 703 42.29 33.61 -27.43
C ALA A 703 43.85 33.56 -27.46
N GLN A 704 44.46 33.53 -28.64
CA GLN A 704 45.93 33.60 -28.78
C GLN A 704 46.43 35.03 -28.58
N GLY A 705 45.66 36.07 -28.90
CA GLY A 705 46.02 37.48 -28.67
C GLY A 705 46.06 37.89 -27.19
N LEU A 706 45.29 37.19 -26.35
CA LEU A 706 45.28 37.42 -24.89
C LEU A 706 46.45 36.80 -24.13
N PHE A 707 47.23 35.92 -24.75
CA PHE A 707 48.39 35.27 -24.13
C PHE A 707 49.72 36.01 -24.40
N THR A 708 49.78 37.11 -25.16
CA THR A 708 51.00 37.86 -25.47
C THR A 708 51.08 39.24 -24.86
N GLY A 709 50.34 39.49 -23.77
CA GLY A 709 50.39 40.76 -23.04
C GLY A 709 51.36 40.73 -21.87
N ASN A 710 52.58 41.19 -22.13
CA ASN A 710 53.61 41.80 -21.25
C ASN A 710 53.55 41.50 -19.74
N VAL A 711 54.53 40.72 -19.30
CA VAL A 711 55.04 40.73 -17.93
C VAL A 711 56.17 41.79 -17.88
N PRO A 712 56.09 42.86 -17.04
CA PRO A 712 57.21 43.74 -16.80
C PRO A 712 58.24 43.06 -15.87
N PRO A 713 59.56 43.29 -16.02
CA PRO A 713 60.58 42.68 -15.19
C PRO A 713 60.59 43.32 -13.80
N GLN A 714 60.52 42.47 -12.76
CA GLN A 714 60.89 42.89 -11.41
C GLN A 714 62.38 43.01 -11.30
N ASN A 715 62.86 44.23 -11.01
CA ASN A 715 64.18 44.49 -10.46
C ASN A 715 64.12 44.58 -8.93
N ILE A 716 64.96 43.78 -8.26
CA ILE A 716 65.55 43.89 -6.93
C ILE A 716 64.62 43.61 -5.77
#